data_4423560d9ceac2d5f2a5d787eb83a75b
#
_entry.id   4423560d9ceac2d5f2a5d787eb83a75b
#
_cell.length_a   1.000
_cell.length_b   1.000
_cell.length_c   1.000
_cell.angle_alpha   90.00
_cell.angle_beta   90.00
_cell.angle_gamma   90.00
#
_symmetry.space_group_name_H-M   'P 1'
#
loop_
_entity.id
_entity.type
_entity.pdbx_description
1 polymer ?
#
loop_
_entity_poly.entity_id
_entity_poly.type
_entity_poly.pdbx_seq_one_letter_code
_entity_poly.pdbx_strand_id
1 'polypeptide(L)'
;MKNIYFALVVCFCFAIVPSLRAADLRTVCGGDAKSETKIISSGNQTYTIHMGGRIDGEMTRDPLGYWGYDQFWEPNFYVRMENVGDVPVVNPWLRRADRVDTRSLQSIVASVVRPSMSDEEKAHRLWEFEIRNRFHATTEDDEVNDVVKRFNCYGYTLCYNESINLSSLWRAAGLKVRQGYPNGHSTAEVFYNGGWHFYDSDEDAICLMPDNKTVASEEQIVADHWVMKRTHIYGPLHDDDLMRDEGSAALFAYEGVREGEQPEKTSHQMDFILRPGEAITWAWNAANRYHGKEFGGSEAVLWNKRWRLIADVMDGELTYAADLTQASTLKYFETQGVEIRPSGPFGRGLYPVAGKGSVIVPVKSAYPVVGGRLDVDLGRRSPEGGQAKVSISFDEGKTWREVWTSAMGDYARMYMDLAEFFPATGPARYHYLLRFDLTSPGPQPDVCLKRFYLRSTLQMARLAMPGLSLGDNEFVYTDQSAPERKVKITHSWAECDAPVVPGVPAQALDPADGGKASGTRITFHWQPPSSGAPVADYEFQLSEFPDVRYVLSSNFEKLISRTENRGTASYQLPGVGLLNPGEKYYWRVRARSEEGVWGPWSKAFAFSAVAPAVPVNVNARFDSASRTVALAWDTGSGGSSPVRYRIYGSAERGFTPHDTPYTYDAGADGMKPALPNLLMETPGPARSLTLPTDLWRAYYRVVAVDSEGRESGPSGQGDLVHPLILSKSLPAAKASAFYQTRIDVSASIGDLVSTDFPNGQPYNIKFRNADDLVFEVTGAPQGLTISRDTGVLAGYLPATAAGKYELAIKVTDKRTGKQDAVTLPLTVSSVGRR
;
A
#
# COMPACT_ATOMS: atom_id res chain seq x y z
N MET A 1 12.01 -16.20 -45.47
CA MET A 1 12.63 -17.03 -44.44
C MET A 1 12.09 -16.51 -43.13
N LYS A 2 11.30 -17.33 -42.49
CA LYS A 2 10.48 -17.00 -41.29
C LYS A 2 11.35 -17.05 -40.05
N ASN A 3 11.44 -15.94 -39.34
CA ASN A 3 12.02 -15.90 -38.01
C ASN A 3 10.98 -16.39 -37.00
N ILE A 4 11.25 -17.56 -36.45
CA ILE A 4 10.52 -18.14 -35.34
C ILE A 4 11.14 -17.54 -34.07
N TYR A 5 10.41 -16.67 -33.41
CA TYR A 5 10.71 -16.27 -32.05
C TYR A 5 10.28 -17.41 -31.10
N PHE A 6 11.26 -18.09 -30.53
CA PHE A 6 11.06 -18.97 -29.39
C PHE A 6 10.82 -18.07 -28.18
N ALA A 7 9.58 -17.95 -27.76
CA ALA A 7 9.25 -17.49 -26.42
C ALA A 7 9.67 -18.60 -25.46
N LEU A 8 10.76 -18.41 -24.73
CA LEU A 8 11.09 -19.22 -23.58
C LEU A 8 10.08 -18.86 -22.49
N VAL A 9 9.03 -19.66 -22.40
CA VAL A 9 8.19 -19.73 -21.20
C VAL A 9 9.06 -20.38 -20.14
N VAL A 10 9.66 -19.59 -19.28
CA VAL A 10 10.23 -20.08 -18.03
C VAL A 10 9.04 -20.51 -17.19
N CYS A 11 8.67 -21.77 -17.30
CA CYS A 11 7.86 -22.43 -16.31
C CYS A 11 8.70 -22.48 -15.01
N PHE A 12 8.55 -21.46 -14.17
CA PHE A 12 8.79 -21.66 -12.76
C PHE A 12 7.83 -22.77 -12.31
N CYS A 13 8.36 -23.95 -12.15
CA CYS A 13 7.75 -24.96 -11.32
C CYS A 13 7.72 -24.36 -9.90
N PHE A 14 6.66 -23.58 -9.62
CA PHE A 14 6.19 -23.52 -8.26
C PHE A 14 5.98 -24.97 -7.86
N ALA A 15 6.82 -25.46 -6.97
CA ALA A 15 6.44 -26.57 -6.17
C ALA A 15 5.11 -26.14 -5.56
N ILE A 16 4.02 -26.63 -6.14
CA ILE A 16 2.71 -26.61 -5.53
C ILE A 16 2.92 -27.50 -4.30
N VAL A 17 3.43 -26.90 -3.23
CA VAL A 17 3.14 -27.42 -1.91
C VAL A 17 1.62 -27.40 -1.92
N PRO A 18 0.95 -28.56 -1.81
CA PRO A 18 -0.48 -28.55 -1.67
C PRO A 18 -0.72 -27.74 -0.41
N SER A 19 -1.08 -26.44 -0.54
CA SER A 19 -1.77 -25.75 0.51
C SER A 19 -2.92 -26.69 0.80
N LEU A 20 -2.91 -27.32 1.94
CA LEU A 20 -4.08 -27.94 2.49
C LEU A 20 -5.12 -26.82 2.37
N ARG A 21 -6.08 -26.99 1.47
CA ARG A 21 -7.16 -26.04 1.29
C ARG A 21 -7.78 -25.92 2.66
N ALA A 22 -7.58 -24.76 3.31
CA ALA A 22 -8.34 -24.44 4.47
C ALA A 22 -9.80 -24.70 4.10
N ALA A 23 -10.56 -25.34 4.96
CA ALA A 23 -11.96 -25.67 4.69
C ALA A 23 -12.65 -24.37 4.35
N ASP A 24 -13.46 -24.36 3.30
CA ASP A 24 -14.22 -23.15 2.94
C ASP A 24 -15.06 -22.76 4.15
N LEU A 25 -14.75 -21.65 4.78
CA LEU A 25 -15.48 -21.15 5.96
C LEU A 25 -16.97 -21.02 5.71
N ARG A 26 -17.42 -20.79 4.47
CA ARG A 26 -18.83 -20.82 4.10
C ARG A 26 -19.47 -22.19 4.32
N THR A 27 -18.70 -23.26 4.11
CA THR A 27 -19.16 -24.65 4.36
C THR A 27 -19.14 -24.98 5.84
N VAL A 28 -18.17 -24.42 6.57
CA VAL A 28 -18.01 -24.64 8.03
C VAL A 28 -19.03 -23.82 8.83
N CYS A 29 -19.34 -22.61 8.37
CA CYS A 29 -20.21 -21.63 9.01
C CYS A 29 -21.63 -21.58 8.44
N GLY A 30 -22.08 -22.65 7.82
CA GLY A 30 -23.47 -22.72 7.32
C GLY A 30 -24.49 -22.55 8.44
N GLY A 31 -25.03 -21.35 8.60
CA GLY A 31 -26.07 -21.01 9.56
C GLY A 31 -27.31 -20.42 8.89
N ASP A 32 -28.44 -20.54 9.53
CA ASP A 32 -29.67 -19.89 9.08
C ASP A 32 -29.55 -18.36 9.16
N ALA A 33 -30.12 -17.67 8.17
CA ALA A 33 -30.15 -16.22 8.15
C ALA A 33 -31.02 -15.69 9.31
N LYS A 34 -30.43 -14.80 10.11
CA LYS A 34 -31.11 -14.01 11.12
C LYS A 34 -31.46 -12.64 10.57
N SER A 35 -32.48 -12.02 11.15
CA SER A 35 -32.88 -10.66 10.78
C SER A 35 -33.52 -9.94 11.95
N GLU A 36 -33.17 -8.67 12.09
CA GLU A 36 -33.77 -7.78 13.07
C GLU A 36 -34.11 -6.43 12.44
N THR A 37 -35.27 -5.89 12.80
CA THR A 37 -35.81 -4.63 12.24
C THR A 37 -36.05 -3.61 13.34
N LYS A 38 -35.61 -2.38 13.09
CA LYS A 38 -35.86 -1.21 13.94
C LYS A 38 -36.67 -0.16 13.19
N ILE A 39 -37.58 0.49 13.88
CA ILE A 39 -38.31 1.67 13.37
C ILE A 39 -37.72 2.91 14.02
N ILE A 40 -37.25 3.81 13.20
CA ILE A 40 -36.69 5.10 13.58
C ILE A 40 -37.73 6.20 13.36
N SER A 41 -38.01 6.96 14.43
CA SER A 41 -38.96 8.09 14.40
C SER A 41 -38.36 9.40 14.89
N SER A 42 -37.07 9.40 15.27
CA SER A 42 -36.33 10.62 15.67
C SER A 42 -35.05 10.81 14.84
N GLY A 43 -34.60 12.06 14.69
CA GLY A 43 -33.40 12.39 13.90
C GLY A 43 -32.07 12.04 14.59
N ASN A 44 -32.13 11.49 15.80
CA ASN A 44 -30.98 10.94 16.52
C ASN A 44 -31.49 9.81 17.40
N GLN A 45 -31.07 8.58 17.11
CA GLN A 45 -31.49 7.39 17.82
C GLN A 45 -30.39 6.34 17.85
N THR A 46 -30.17 5.73 19.01
CA THR A 46 -29.29 4.58 19.18
C THR A 46 -30.11 3.30 19.42
N TYR A 47 -29.54 2.18 19.00
CA TYR A 47 -30.09 0.85 19.29
C TYR A 47 -28.99 -0.20 19.24
N THR A 48 -29.23 -1.34 19.90
CA THR A 48 -28.27 -2.44 19.96
C THR A 48 -28.81 -3.66 19.22
N ILE A 49 -27.91 -4.37 18.54
CA ILE A 49 -28.15 -5.70 17.96
C ILE A 49 -27.05 -6.63 18.46
N HIS A 50 -27.44 -7.78 18.96
CA HIS A 50 -26.52 -8.81 19.41
C HIS A 50 -26.24 -9.81 18.29
N MET A 51 -24.97 -10.01 17.95
CA MET A 51 -24.51 -11.08 17.08
C MET A 51 -23.83 -12.15 17.93
N GLY A 52 -24.41 -13.35 17.93
CA GLY A 52 -23.85 -14.54 18.56
C GLY A 52 -22.83 -15.24 17.67
N GLY A 53 -22.47 -16.47 18.08
CA GLY A 53 -21.46 -17.25 17.40
C GLY A 53 -20.07 -17.11 18.01
N ARG A 54 -19.06 -17.57 17.25
CA ARG A 54 -17.65 -17.62 17.70
C ARG A 54 -16.70 -16.94 16.73
N ILE A 55 -17.14 -16.61 15.51
CA ILE A 55 -16.32 -16.07 14.44
C ILE A 55 -17.04 -14.91 13.78
N ASP A 56 -16.33 -13.84 13.49
CA ASP A 56 -16.78 -12.74 12.64
C ASP A 56 -15.83 -12.43 11.49
N GLY A 57 -16.19 -11.48 10.65
CA GLY A 57 -15.41 -11.12 9.47
C GLY A 57 -14.04 -10.51 9.77
N GLU A 58 -13.86 -9.91 10.95
CA GLU A 58 -12.57 -9.34 11.36
C GLU A 58 -11.56 -10.43 11.77
N MET A 59 -12.05 -11.52 12.34
CA MET A 59 -11.21 -12.65 12.74
C MET A 59 -10.72 -13.48 11.55
N THR A 60 -11.36 -13.38 10.42
CA THR A 60 -11.00 -14.13 9.20
C THR A 60 -10.26 -13.27 8.19
N ARG A 61 -10.15 -11.96 8.45
CA ARG A 61 -9.54 -10.99 7.56
C ARG A 61 -8.05 -10.83 7.86
N ASP A 62 -7.26 -10.65 6.79
CA ASP A 62 -5.89 -10.18 6.94
C ASP A 62 -5.90 -8.73 7.44
N PRO A 63 -5.26 -8.43 8.58
CA PRO A 63 -5.35 -7.10 9.18
C PRO A 63 -4.75 -5.97 8.35
N LEU A 64 -3.87 -6.29 7.39
CA LEU A 64 -3.14 -5.29 6.61
C LEU A 64 -3.56 -5.22 5.14
N GLY A 65 -4.31 -6.19 4.67
CA GLY A 65 -5.03 -6.11 3.39
C GLY A 65 -4.23 -6.03 2.10
N TYR A 66 -2.92 -5.89 2.16
CA TYR A 66 -2.08 -5.69 0.98
C TYR A 66 -2.06 -6.92 0.06
N TRP A 67 -1.92 -8.10 0.63
CA TRP A 67 -1.79 -9.36 -0.10
C TRP A 67 -3.08 -10.17 -0.19
N GLY A 68 -4.18 -9.63 0.31
CA GLY A 68 -5.51 -10.24 0.28
C GLY A 68 -5.66 -11.41 1.24
N TYR A 69 -6.87 -11.93 1.28
CA TYR A 69 -7.26 -13.00 2.19
C TYR A 69 -7.22 -14.31 1.44
N ASP A 70 -6.60 -15.33 2.01
CA ASP A 70 -6.72 -16.66 1.46
C ASP A 70 -8.13 -17.21 1.62
N GLN A 71 -8.77 -16.84 2.71
CA GLN A 71 -10.18 -17.11 2.96
C GLN A 71 -10.74 -16.14 3.97
N PHE A 72 -12.00 -15.80 3.82
CA PHE A 72 -12.70 -15.04 4.83
C PHE A 72 -14.16 -15.47 4.90
N TRP A 73 -14.75 -15.29 6.06
CA TRP A 73 -16.18 -15.45 6.26
C TRP A 73 -16.78 -14.07 6.60
N GLU A 74 -17.85 -13.72 5.92
CA GLU A 74 -18.59 -12.50 6.17
C GLU A 74 -19.95 -12.86 6.77
N PRO A 75 -20.19 -12.46 8.03
CA PRO A 75 -21.45 -12.74 8.70
C PRO A 75 -22.63 -11.97 8.13
N ASN A 76 -22.40 -10.76 7.63
CA ASN A 76 -23.44 -9.85 7.23
C ASN A 76 -23.95 -10.20 5.83
N PHE A 77 -25.28 -10.19 5.65
CA PHE A 77 -25.89 -10.29 4.33
C PHE A 77 -26.25 -8.90 3.80
N TYR A 78 -27.01 -8.14 4.57
CA TYR A 78 -27.35 -6.76 4.21
C TYR A 78 -27.81 -5.96 5.44
N VAL A 79 -27.69 -4.65 5.31
CA VAL A 79 -28.41 -3.65 6.10
C VAL A 79 -29.22 -2.81 5.14
N ARG A 80 -30.55 -2.72 5.38
CA ARG A 80 -31.46 -1.97 4.51
C ARG A 80 -32.16 -0.87 5.29
N MET A 81 -32.08 0.34 4.78
CA MET A 81 -32.72 1.54 5.32
C MET A 81 -33.78 2.01 4.34
N GLU A 82 -35.06 2.02 4.77
CA GLU A 82 -36.21 2.34 3.94
C GLU A 82 -36.94 3.58 4.49
N ASN A 83 -37.28 4.51 3.63
CA ASN A 83 -38.25 5.54 3.99
C ASN A 83 -39.68 4.94 3.85
N VAL A 84 -40.29 4.65 4.99
CA VAL A 84 -41.67 4.12 5.09
C VAL A 84 -42.68 5.19 5.56
N GLY A 85 -42.24 6.46 5.60
CA GLY A 85 -43.07 7.63 5.91
C GLY A 85 -43.51 8.37 4.63
N ASP A 86 -44.20 9.50 4.83
CA ASP A 86 -44.75 10.36 3.76
C ASP A 86 -43.88 11.60 3.48
N VAL A 87 -42.82 11.83 4.26
CA VAL A 87 -41.88 12.93 4.08
C VAL A 87 -40.49 12.41 3.71
N PRO A 88 -39.67 13.18 2.98
CA PRO A 88 -38.32 12.80 2.66
C PRO A 88 -37.46 12.62 3.91
N VAL A 89 -36.57 11.62 3.90
CA VAL A 89 -35.53 11.43 4.87
C VAL A 89 -34.26 12.10 4.32
N VAL A 90 -33.80 13.15 5.00
CA VAL A 90 -32.72 14.01 4.54
C VAL A 90 -31.44 13.63 5.27
N ASN A 91 -30.39 13.34 4.52
CA ASN A 91 -29.05 13.05 5.02
C ASN A 91 -29.06 11.98 6.14
N PRO A 92 -29.74 10.84 5.95
CA PRO A 92 -29.69 9.77 6.92
C PRO A 92 -28.30 9.16 6.98
N TRP A 93 -27.81 8.93 8.19
CA TRP A 93 -26.51 8.29 8.42
C TRP A 93 -26.65 7.21 9.48
N LEU A 94 -26.13 6.03 9.15
CA LEU A 94 -26.13 4.87 10.06
C LEU A 94 -24.69 4.38 10.21
N ARG A 95 -24.22 4.31 11.43
CA ARG A 95 -22.91 3.73 11.76
C ARG A 95 -22.95 2.91 13.04
N ARG A 96 -22.03 2.00 13.19
CA ARG A 96 -21.74 1.35 14.47
C ARG A 96 -20.94 2.30 15.35
N ALA A 97 -21.26 2.39 16.64
CA ALA A 97 -20.71 3.39 17.56
C ALA A 97 -19.19 3.26 17.74
N ASP A 98 -18.66 2.03 17.71
CA ASP A 98 -17.24 1.70 17.86
C ASP A 98 -16.41 1.81 16.57
N ARG A 99 -17.04 2.18 15.44
CA ARG A 99 -16.37 2.36 14.15
C ARG A 99 -16.16 3.82 13.82
N VAL A 100 -15.15 4.07 12.99
CA VAL A 100 -14.86 5.41 12.47
C VAL A 100 -16.08 5.96 11.71
N ASP A 101 -16.43 7.21 11.95
CA ASP A 101 -17.46 7.91 11.22
C ASP A 101 -16.89 8.42 9.89
N THR A 102 -17.13 7.69 8.82
CA THR A 102 -16.60 7.97 7.48
C THR A 102 -17.42 8.97 6.67
N ARG A 103 -18.41 9.64 7.27
CA ARG A 103 -19.34 10.56 6.58
C ARG A 103 -18.64 11.76 5.93
N SER A 104 -17.60 12.27 6.55
CA SER A 104 -16.82 13.42 6.09
C SER A 104 -15.38 13.31 6.53
N LEU A 105 -14.48 14.06 5.89
CA LEU A 105 -13.07 14.13 6.32
C LEU A 105 -12.93 14.53 7.79
N GLN A 106 -13.73 15.50 8.26
CA GLN A 106 -13.69 15.96 9.64
C GLN A 106 -14.16 14.89 10.63
N SER A 107 -15.21 14.13 10.28
CA SER A 107 -15.69 13.05 11.15
C SER A 107 -14.73 11.88 11.21
N ILE A 108 -14.05 11.54 10.10
CA ILE A 108 -12.98 10.54 10.08
C ILE A 108 -11.88 10.95 11.06
N VAL A 109 -11.34 12.16 10.90
CA VAL A 109 -10.25 12.64 11.75
C VAL A 109 -10.68 12.69 13.22
N ALA A 110 -11.87 13.23 13.53
CA ALA A 110 -12.38 13.30 14.89
C ALA A 110 -12.62 11.92 15.54
N SER A 111 -12.86 10.89 14.74
CA SER A 111 -13.01 9.51 15.22
C SER A 111 -11.67 8.82 15.50
N VAL A 112 -10.63 9.14 14.73
CA VAL A 112 -9.31 8.49 14.81
C VAL A 112 -8.41 9.18 15.83
N VAL A 113 -8.41 10.51 15.88
CA VAL A 113 -7.52 11.29 16.73
C VAL A 113 -8.29 12.16 17.73
N ARG A 114 -7.68 12.44 18.86
CA ARG A 114 -8.20 13.30 19.91
C ARG A 114 -7.34 14.55 20.04
N PRO A 115 -7.90 15.72 20.43
CA PRO A 115 -7.14 16.95 20.63
C PRO A 115 -5.99 16.84 21.63
N SER A 116 -6.08 15.90 22.59
CA SER A 116 -5.06 15.64 23.61
C SER A 116 -3.86 14.82 23.13
N MET A 117 -3.94 14.24 21.93
CA MET A 117 -2.83 13.47 21.36
C MET A 117 -1.72 14.41 20.90
N SER A 118 -0.47 13.98 21.04
CA SER A 118 0.68 14.63 20.44
C SER A 118 0.58 14.57 18.90
N ASP A 119 1.33 15.40 18.21
CA ASP A 119 1.35 15.40 16.76
C ASP A 119 1.91 14.08 16.19
N GLU A 120 2.88 13.48 16.86
CA GLU A 120 3.38 12.13 16.55
C GLU A 120 2.27 11.07 16.69
N GLU A 121 1.52 11.08 17.80
CA GLU A 121 0.41 10.14 18.00
C GLU A 121 -0.68 10.31 16.94
N LYS A 122 -1.03 11.57 16.58
CA LYS A 122 -2.00 11.84 15.51
C LYS A 122 -1.50 11.30 14.17
N ALA A 123 -0.23 11.59 13.84
CA ALA A 123 0.39 11.14 12.59
C ALA A 123 0.34 9.62 12.45
N HIS A 124 0.78 8.92 13.49
CA HIS A 124 0.80 7.45 13.52
C HIS A 124 -0.60 6.84 13.47
N ARG A 125 -1.55 7.35 14.24
CA ARG A 125 -2.92 6.82 14.27
C ARG A 125 -3.64 6.97 12.93
N LEU A 126 -3.45 8.08 12.24
CA LEU A 126 -4.05 8.30 10.92
C LEU A 126 -3.40 7.40 9.86
N TRP A 127 -2.09 7.18 9.92
CA TRP A 127 -1.41 6.21 9.07
C TRP A 127 -1.89 4.77 9.37
N GLU A 128 -1.97 4.37 10.64
CA GLU A 128 -2.49 3.04 11.03
C GLU A 128 -3.93 2.83 10.56
N PHE A 129 -4.76 3.87 10.62
CA PHE A 129 -6.12 3.84 10.07
C PHE A 129 -6.11 3.65 8.56
N GLU A 130 -5.22 4.34 7.86
CA GLU A 130 -5.07 4.26 6.40
C GLU A 130 -4.69 2.86 5.95
N ILE A 131 -3.60 2.29 6.45
CA ILE A 131 -3.11 0.97 6.05
C ILE A 131 -4.08 -0.18 6.35
N ARG A 132 -4.91 -0.05 7.38
CA ARG A 132 -5.91 -1.06 7.75
C ARG A 132 -7.18 -1.04 6.90
N ASN A 133 -7.38 0.02 6.14
CA ASN A 133 -8.63 0.27 5.42
C ASN A 133 -8.42 0.48 3.93
N ARG A 134 -7.39 -0.09 3.36
CA ARG A 134 -7.09 0.04 1.94
C ARG A 134 -6.80 -1.30 1.27
N PHE A 135 -6.84 -1.23 -0.05
CA PHE A 135 -6.39 -2.24 -0.97
C PHE A 135 -5.63 -1.56 -2.12
N HIS A 136 -4.64 -2.24 -2.73
CA HIS A 136 -3.78 -1.66 -3.75
C HIS A 136 -4.43 -1.68 -5.15
N ALA A 137 -5.05 -0.59 -5.57
CA ALA A 137 -5.66 -0.37 -6.89
C ALA A 137 -5.92 1.12 -7.14
N THR A 138 -6.39 1.51 -8.34
CA THR A 138 -6.71 2.91 -8.66
C THR A 138 -7.90 3.08 -9.60
N THR A 139 -8.35 4.33 -9.78
CA THR A 139 -9.31 4.77 -10.79
C THR A 139 -8.63 5.66 -11.84
N GLU A 140 -9.22 5.75 -13.07
CA GLU A 140 -8.72 6.65 -14.12
C GLU A 140 -9.00 8.12 -13.86
N ASP A 141 -10.08 8.40 -13.14
CA ASP A 141 -10.66 9.72 -12.98
C ASP A 141 -10.34 10.37 -11.63
N ASP A 142 -9.32 9.86 -10.95
CA ASP A 142 -8.86 10.37 -9.65
C ASP A 142 -9.93 10.35 -8.53
N GLU A 143 -11.01 9.58 -8.68
CA GLU A 143 -12.07 9.48 -7.67
C GLU A 143 -11.53 9.10 -6.28
N VAL A 144 -10.52 8.22 -6.25
CA VAL A 144 -9.89 7.75 -5.00
C VAL A 144 -8.93 8.78 -4.37
N ASN A 145 -8.73 9.95 -4.99
CA ASN A 145 -8.05 11.08 -4.33
C ASN A 145 -8.92 11.78 -3.28
N ASP A 146 -10.23 11.59 -3.35
CA ASP A 146 -11.15 12.06 -2.32
C ASP A 146 -11.24 11.04 -1.20
N VAL A 147 -10.77 11.39 -0.01
CA VAL A 147 -10.71 10.52 1.17
C VAL A 147 -12.09 9.93 1.51
N VAL A 148 -13.15 10.72 1.42
CA VAL A 148 -14.51 10.26 1.77
C VAL A 148 -15.01 9.25 0.75
N LYS A 149 -14.81 9.50 -0.54
CA LYS A 149 -15.14 8.54 -1.60
C LYS A 149 -14.32 7.26 -1.46
N ARG A 150 -13.03 7.40 -1.23
CA ARG A 150 -12.13 6.26 -1.06
C ARG A 150 -12.60 5.35 0.06
N PHE A 151 -12.88 5.86 1.26
CA PHE A 151 -13.32 5.02 2.38
C PHE A 151 -14.73 4.46 2.24
N ASN A 152 -15.65 5.16 1.59
CA ASN A 152 -17.04 4.73 1.50
C ASN A 152 -17.39 3.99 0.20
N CYS A 153 -16.71 4.31 -0.91
CA CYS A 153 -17.12 3.86 -2.22
C CYS A 153 -16.14 2.88 -2.86
N TYR A 154 -14.82 3.04 -2.62
CA TYR A 154 -13.78 2.32 -3.35
C TYR A 154 -13.02 1.31 -2.49
N GLY A 155 -12.52 1.68 -1.32
CA GLY A 155 -11.76 0.80 -0.45
C GLY A 155 -10.32 0.52 -0.93
N TYR A 156 -9.85 1.21 -1.99
CA TYR A 156 -8.54 0.99 -2.61
C TYR A 156 -7.88 2.30 -3.07
N THR A 157 -6.55 2.27 -3.15
CA THR A 157 -5.70 3.36 -3.65
C THR A 157 -4.37 2.82 -4.16
N LEU A 158 -3.66 3.61 -4.98
CA LEU A 158 -2.24 3.43 -5.30
C LEU A 158 -1.40 4.47 -4.57
N CYS A 159 -0.07 4.32 -4.64
CA CYS A 159 0.91 5.18 -3.98
C CYS A 159 0.63 6.68 -4.13
N TYR A 160 0.36 7.16 -5.34
CA TYR A 160 0.04 8.56 -5.58
C TYR A 160 -1.25 9.01 -4.88
N ASN A 161 -2.31 8.21 -4.99
CA ASN A 161 -3.59 8.52 -4.35
C ASN A 161 -3.46 8.46 -2.82
N GLU A 162 -2.69 7.49 -2.31
CA GLU A 162 -2.46 7.27 -0.90
C GLU A 162 -1.71 8.43 -0.25
N SER A 163 -0.68 8.95 -0.91
CA SER A 163 0.03 10.13 -0.43
C SER A 163 -0.87 11.37 -0.33
N ILE A 164 -1.84 11.52 -1.25
CA ILE A 164 -2.87 12.57 -1.19
C ILE A 164 -3.83 12.34 -0.01
N ASN A 165 -4.32 11.12 0.15
CA ASN A 165 -5.28 10.76 1.20
C ASN A 165 -4.69 10.99 2.59
N LEU A 166 -3.51 10.42 2.85
CA LEU A 166 -2.83 10.55 4.14
C LEU A 166 -2.49 12.02 4.44
N SER A 167 -2.02 12.77 3.44
CA SER A 167 -1.78 14.22 3.58
C SER A 167 -3.04 14.99 3.93
N SER A 168 -4.18 14.64 3.33
CA SER A 168 -5.49 15.28 3.61
C SER A 168 -5.96 15.01 5.05
N LEU A 169 -5.80 13.76 5.52
CA LEU A 169 -6.10 13.39 6.90
C LEU A 169 -5.22 14.14 7.89
N TRP A 170 -3.92 14.22 7.65
CA TRP A 170 -2.99 14.95 8.51
C TRP A 170 -3.26 16.45 8.55
N ARG A 171 -3.52 17.09 7.41
CA ARG A 171 -3.91 18.53 7.38
C ARG A 171 -5.19 18.77 8.15
N ALA A 172 -6.19 17.93 7.98
CA ALA A 172 -7.45 18.05 8.72
C ALA A 172 -7.26 17.83 10.23
N ALA A 173 -6.22 17.10 10.64
CA ALA A 173 -5.78 16.97 12.03
C ALA A 173 -4.91 18.14 12.54
N GLY A 174 -4.62 19.14 11.67
CA GLY A 174 -3.81 20.31 11.99
C GLY A 174 -2.29 20.11 11.83
N LEU A 175 -1.84 19.03 11.19
CA LEU A 175 -0.43 18.75 11.00
C LEU A 175 0.12 19.39 9.70
N LYS A 176 1.38 19.77 9.72
CA LYS A 176 2.11 20.25 8.54
C LYS A 176 2.60 19.03 7.74
N VAL A 177 2.41 19.06 6.42
CA VAL A 177 2.73 17.95 5.51
C VAL A 177 3.56 18.43 4.32
N ARG A 178 4.32 17.52 3.73
CA ARG A 178 4.97 17.71 2.44
C ARG A 178 4.90 16.44 1.61
N GLN A 179 5.12 16.56 0.32
CA GLN A 179 5.15 15.45 -0.60
C GLN A 179 6.56 14.88 -0.71
N GLY A 180 6.67 13.56 -0.67
CA GLY A 180 7.87 12.81 -1.04
C GLY A 180 7.70 12.18 -2.43
N TYR A 181 8.83 11.96 -3.11
CA TYR A 181 8.86 11.28 -4.40
C TYR A 181 10.10 10.38 -4.47
N PRO A 182 10.06 9.22 -3.83
CA PRO A 182 11.07 8.22 -4.09
C PRO A 182 11.05 7.77 -5.56
N ASN A 183 12.07 7.10 -6.00
CA ASN A 183 12.20 6.71 -7.40
C ASN A 183 11.09 5.72 -7.82
N GLY A 184 10.19 6.15 -8.70
CA GLY A 184 9.07 5.33 -9.16
C GLY A 184 7.94 5.14 -8.14
N HIS A 185 7.91 5.92 -7.07
CA HIS A 185 6.93 5.82 -5.99
C HIS A 185 6.51 7.22 -5.53
N SER A 186 5.39 7.32 -4.81
CA SER A 186 4.88 8.57 -4.25
C SER A 186 4.54 8.38 -2.77
N THR A 187 5.03 9.27 -1.94
CA THR A 187 4.89 9.20 -0.48
C THR A 187 4.49 10.54 0.10
N ALA A 188 4.25 10.58 1.40
CA ALA A 188 4.02 11.80 2.15
C ALA A 188 4.84 11.81 3.43
N GLU A 189 5.23 13.02 3.85
CA GLU A 189 5.89 13.24 5.13
C GLU A 189 5.10 14.23 5.98
N VAL A 190 5.16 14.03 7.28
CA VAL A 190 4.50 14.86 8.28
C VAL A 190 5.54 15.47 9.22
N PHE A 191 5.29 16.71 9.66
CA PHE A 191 6.20 17.42 10.53
C PHE A 191 5.74 17.40 11.98
N TYR A 192 6.57 16.86 12.88
CA TYR A 192 6.40 16.94 14.34
C TYR A 192 7.76 16.85 15.05
N ASN A 193 7.82 17.15 16.34
CA ASN A 193 9.04 17.09 17.15
C ASN A 193 10.26 17.80 16.51
N GLY A 194 10.02 18.83 15.68
CA GLY A 194 11.09 19.62 15.04
C GLY A 194 11.70 19.01 13.77
N GLY A 195 11.15 17.90 13.24
CA GLY A 195 11.63 17.20 12.05
C GLY A 195 10.50 16.72 11.13
N TRP A 196 10.88 16.32 9.91
CA TRP A 196 10.02 15.60 8.99
C TRP A 196 10.11 14.11 9.26
N HIS A 197 9.00 13.39 9.05
CA HIS A 197 8.88 11.97 9.30
C HIS A 197 8.12 11.29 8.17
N PHE A 198 8.72 10.22 7.65
CA PHE A 198 8.23 9.44 6.54
C PHE A 198 7.24 8.38 7.03
N TYR A 199 6.06 8.36 6.40
CA TYR A 199 5.07 7.32 6.56
C TYR A 199 4.53 6.91 5.19
N ASP A 200 4.69 5.66 4.87
CA ASP A 200 4.20 5.09 3.63
C ASP A 200 3.00 4.20 3.90
N SER A 201 1.83 4.59 3.41
CA SER A 201 0.63 3.78 3.57
C SER A 201 0.40 2.86 2.37
N ASP A 202 1.12 3.02 1.27
CA ASP A 202 1.07 2.10 0.14
C ASP A 202 1.93 0.85 0.38
N GLU A 203 3.11 1.04 0.93
CA GLU A 203 4.05 -0.01 1.27
C GLU A 203 3.89 -0.52 2.72
N ASP A 204 2.89 -0.02 3.44
CA ASP A 204 2.64 -0.29 4.87
C ASP A 204 3.91 -0.07 5.74
N ALA A 205 4.70 0.95 5.38
CA ALA A 205 6.05 1.12 5.88
C ALA A 205 6.25 2.38 6.72
N ILE A 206 6.98 2.21 7.80
CA ILE A 206 7.70 3.26 8.54
C ILE A 206 9.15 2.84 8.72
N CYS A 207 10.07 3.77 8.55
CA CYS A 207 11.48 3.50 8.76
C CYS A 207 11.91 4.12 10.08
N LEU A 208 12.36 3.30 11.02
CA LEU A 208 12.87 3.80 12.29
C LEU A 208 14.37 4.04 12.23
N MET A 209 14.79 5.17 12.76
CA MET A 209 16.21 5.45 13.01
C MET A 209 16.82 4.38 13.92
N PRO A 210 18.14 4.26 14.01
CA PRO A 210 18.79 3.25 14.86
C PRO A 210 18.41 3.27 16.33
N ASP A 211 17.77 4.33 16.82
CA ASP A 211 17.22 4.41 18.18
C ASP A 211 15.91 3.59 18.38
N ASN A 212 15.31 3.07 17.31
CA ASN A 212 14.04 2.32 17.29
C ASN A 212 12.82 3.12 17.78
N LYS A 213 12.92 4.41 17.87
CA LYS A 213 11.88 5.33 18.39
C LYS A 213 11.52 6.42 17.41
N THR A 214 12.51 6.98 16.75
CA THR A 214 12.35 8.11 15.83
C THR A 214 12.02 7.59 14.43
N VAL A 215 10.89 7.98 13.89
CA VAL A 215 10.57 7.73 12.48
C VAL A 215 11.46 8.60 11.61
N ALA A 216 12.18 7.99 10.68
CA ALA A 216 13.10 8.68 9.79
C ALA A 216 12.38 9.61 8.81
N SER A 217 13.06 10.65 8.35
CA SER A 217 12.65 11.39 7.17
C SER A 217 13.13 10.71 5.89
N GLU A 218 12.51 11.05 4.76
CA GLU A 218 12.96 10.57 3.46
C GLU A 218 14.43 10.97 3.17
N GLU A 219 14.85 12.18 3.57
CA GLU A 219 16.26 12.59 3.46
C GLU A 219 17.21 11.70 4.25
N GLN A 220 16.80 11.25 5.44
CA GLN A 220 17.60 10.34 6.25
C GLN A 220 17.67 8.93 5.62
N ILE A 221 16.58 8.46 5.03
CA ILE A 221 16.55 7.18 4.29
C ILE A 221 17.44 7.27 3.04
N VAL A 222 17.36 8.36 2.29
CA VAL A 222 18.20 8.60 1.11
C VAL A 222 19.69 8.73 1.49
N ALA A 223 19.99 9.35 2.62
CA ALA A 223 21.37 9.47 3.09
C ALA A 223 21.97 8.13 3.52
N ASP A 224 21.16 7.24 4.09
CA ASP A 224 21.57 5.91 4.51
C ASP A 224 20.42 4.90 4.30
N HIS A 225 20.39 4.22 3.17
CA HIS A 225 19.35 3.24 2.82
C HIS A 225 19.26 2.08 3.81
N TRP A 226 20.28 1.84 4.60
CA TRP A 226 20.25 0.82 5.63
C TRP A 226 19.18 1.09 6.70
N VAL A 227 18.81 2.35 6.89
CA VAL A 227 17.69 2.72 7.78
C VAL A 227 16.39 1.97 7.37
N MET A 228 16.14 1.86 6.08
CA MET A 228 15.01 1.07 5.58
C MET A 228 15.30 -0.43 5.62
N LYS A 229 16.46 -0.84 5.14
CA LYS A 229 16.85 -2.25 5.03
C LYS A 229 16.79 -2.99 6.37
N ARG A 230 17.10 -2.32 7.48
CA ARG A 230 17.11 -2.93 8.82
C ARG A 230 15.74 -3.33 9.34
N THR A 231 14.67 -2.73 8.84
CA THR A 231 13.29 -2.97 9.27
C THR A 231 12.40 -3.61 8.20
N HIS A 232 12.79 -3.53 6.92
CA HIS A 232 12.04 -4.04 5.77
C HIS A 232 12.84 -5.04 4.96
N ILE A 233 13.09 -6.19 5.54
CA ILE A 233 13.96 -7.22 4.94
C ILE A 233 13.35 -7.80 3.66
N TYR A 234 12.03 -7.86 3.56
CA TYR A 234 11.37 -8.45 2.41
C TYR A 234 10.78 -7.44 1.44
N GLY A 235 10.73 -6.20 1.75
CA GLY A 235 10.04 -5.18 0.99
C GLY A 235 8.58 -5.55 0.61
N PRO A 236 7.64 -4.67 0.78
CA PRO A 236 6.22 -4.99 0.55
C PRO A 236 5.90 -5.27 -0.93
N LEU A 237 6.68 -4.78 -1.87
CA LEU A 237 6.51 -5.09 -3.29
C LEU A 237 7.10 -6.44 -3.71
N HIS A 238 7.84 -7.10 -2.83
CA HIS A 238 8.55 -8.33 -3.12
C HIS A 238 8.32 -9.32 -1.99
N ASP A 239 7.62 -10.39 -2.29
CA ASP A 239 7.26 -11.42 -1.31
C ASP A 239 8.22 -12.60 -1.27
N ASP A 240 9.35 -12.51 -1.98
CA ASP A 240 10.38 -13.53 -1.97
C ASP A 240 11.65 -13.09 -1.24
N ASP A 241 12.40 -14.06 -0.76
CA ASP A 241 13.65 -13.83 -0.02
C ASP A 241 14.79 -13.29 -0.90
N LEU A 242 14.62 -13.30 -2.21
CA LEU A 242 15.64 -12.90 -3.18
C LEU A 242 15.72 -11.39 -3.35
N MET A 243 14.60 -10.70 -3.13
CA MET A 243 14.52 -9.24 -3.26
C MET A 243 14.82 -8.51 -1.95
N ARG A 244 14.72 -9.16 -0.86
CA ARG A 244 15.09 -8.68 0.49
C ARG A 244 15.03 -7.15 0.63
N ASP A 245 16.02 -6.62 1.39
CA ASP A 245 16.20 -5.23 1.73
C ASP A 245 16.59 -4.35 0.54
N GLU A 246 17.32 -4.88 -0.45
CA GLU A 246 17.74 -4.10 -1.61
C GLU A 246 16.55 -3.63 -2.47
N GLY A 247 15.56 -4.47 -2.64
CA GLY A 247 14.37 -4.15 -3.44
C GLY A 247 13.62 -2.94 -2.89
N SER A 248 13.34 -2.94 -1.60
CA SER A 248 12.65 -1.83 -0.95
C SER A 248 13.50 -0.57 -0.87
N ALA A 249 14.79 -0.70 -0.55
CA ALA A 249 15.69 0.44 -0.46
C ALA A 249 15.90 1.14 -1.81
N ALA A 250 15.83 0.41 -2.91
CA ALA A 250 16.00 0.98 -4.25
C ALA A 250 14.95 2.03 -4.61
N LEU A 251 13.76 1.96 -4.03
CA LEU A 251 12.74 3.00 -4.19
C LEU A 251 13.19 4.35 -3.61
N PHE A 252 14.00 4.32 -2.55
CA PHE A 252 14.45 5.50 -1.82
C PHE A 252 15.88 5.94 -2.20
N ALA A 253 16.52 5.22 -3.10
CA ALA A 253 17.85 5.55 -3.59
C ALA A 253 17.80 6.68 -4.62
N TYR A 254 17.42 7.90 -4.23
CA TYR A 254 17.30 8.99 -5.17
C TYR A 254 17.75 10.35 -4.62
N GLU A 255 17.74 11.39 -5.48
CA GLU A 255 18.50 12.64 -5.26
C GLU A 255 17.83 13.68 -4.36
N GLY A 256 16.76 13.38 -3.69
CA GLY A 256 16.21 14.34 -2.75
C GLY A 256 14.69 14.40 -2.71
N VAL A 257 14.22 14.97 -1.65
CA VAL A 257 12.81 15.21 -1.36
C VAL A 257 12.32 16.36 -2.23
N ARG A 258 11.20 16.16 -2.91
CA ARG A 258 10.53 17.27 -3.59
C ARG A 258 9.61 17.96 -2.58
N GLU A 259 9.97 19.18 -2.23
CA GLU A 259 9.04 20.02 -1.48
C GLU A 259 7.86 20.38 -2.38
N GLY A 260 6.68 20.13 -1.90
CA GLY A 260 5.44 20.46 -2.59
C GLY A 260 4.25 20.18 -1.68
N GLU A 261 3.16 20.85 -1.96
CA GLU A 261 1.89 20.56 -1.31
C GLU A 261 1.09 19.60 -2.19
N GLN A 262 0.63 18.50 -1.59
CA GLN A 262 -0.40 17.70 -2.22
C GLN A 262 -1.70 18.50 -2.27
N PRO A 263 -2.36 18.59 -3.42
CA PRO A 263 -3.64 19.29 -3.50
C PRO A 263 -4.68 18.59 -2.64
N GLU A 264 -5.36 19.35 -1.79
CA GLU A 264 -6.58 18.89 -1.13
C GLU A 264 -7.66 18.65 -2.18
N LYS A 265 -8.15 17.44 -2.28
CA LYS A 265 -9.20 17.06 -3.24
C LYS A 265 -10.47 16.54 -2.57
N THR A 266 -10.47 16.43 -1.24
CA THR A 266 -11.61 15.89 -0.49
C THR A 266 -12.70 16.92 -0.37
N SER A 267 -13.77 16.75 -1.12
CA SER A 267 -14.97 17.62 -1.10
C SER A 267 -16.26 16.83 -0.94
N HIS A 268 -16.22 15.50 -1.13
CA HIS A 268 -17.40 14.66 -1.05
C HIS A 268 -17.89 14.51 0.39
N GLN A 269 -19.19 14.41 0.53
CA GLN A 269 -19.86 14.03 1.77
C GLN A 269 -20.89 12.95 1.43
N MET A 270 -21.15 12.08 2.38
CA MET A 270 -22.09 10.96 2.20
C MET A 270 -23.55 11.42 2.40
N ASP A 271 -23.90 12.58 1.84
CA ASP A 271 -25.21 13.17 1.95
C ASP A 271 -26.12 12.70 0.81
N PHE A 272 -27.32 12.25 1.17
CA PHE A 272 -28.35 11.83 0.22
C PHE A 272 -29.76 11.98 0.82
N ILE A 273 -30.77 11.84 -0.02
CA ILE A 273 -32.17 11.94 0.38
C ILE A 273 -32.86 10.65 -0.01
N LEU A 274 -33.66 10.10 0.90
CA LEU A 274 -34.60 9.02 0.58
C LEU A 274 -36.03 9.60 0.50
N ARG A 275 -36.59 9.62 -0.70
CA ARG A 275 -38.00 9.97 -0.93
C ARG A 275 -38.92 8.87 -0.35
N PRO A 276 -40.19 9.13 -0.07
CA PRO A 276 -41.14 8.07 0.26
C PRO A 276 -41.08 6.94 -0.78
N GLY A 277 -40.91 5.70 -0.29
CA GLY A 277 -40.74 4.50 -1.12
C GLY A 277 -39.33 4.26 -1.66
N GLU A 278 -38.34 5.05 -1.26
CA GLU A 278 -36.93 4.78 -1.52
C GLU A 278 -36.26 4.03 -0.38
N ALA A 279 -35.28 3.22 -0.73
CA ALA A 279 -34.41 2.55 0.23
C ALA A 279 -33.00 2.41 -0.29
N ILE A 280 -32.02 2.52 0.63
CA ILE A 280 -30.63 2.14 0.41
C ILE A 280 -30.36 0.81 1.10
N THR A 281 -29.60 -0.06 0.44
CA THR A 281 -29.17 -1.33 0.98
C THR A 281 -27.66 -1.44 0.88
N TRP A 282 -27.00 -1.60 2.01
CA TRP A 282 -25.61 -2.05 2.10
C TRP A 282 -25.64 -3.57 2.05
N ALA A 283 -25.11 -4.17 0.99
CA ALA A 283 -25.12 -5.62 0.81
C ALA A 283 -23.69 -6.16 0.73
N TRP A 284 -23.35 -7.13 1.55
CA TRP A 284 -22.08 -7.85 1.50
C TRP A 284 -22.11 -8.89 0.38
N ASN A 285 -22.28 -8.38 -0.83
CA ASN A 285 -22.39 -9.16 -2.05
C ASN A 285 -21.61 -8.45 -3.16
N ALA A 286 -20.70 -9.16 -3.76
CA ALA A 286 -19.96 -8.66 -4.91
C ALA A 286 -20.62 -9.20 -6.19
N ALA A 287 -21.39 -8.36 -6.87
CA ALA A 287 -21.93 -8.68 -8.19
C ALA A 287 -20.89 -8.55 -9.31
N ASN A 288 -19.64 -8.30 -8.96
CA ASN A 288 -18.50 -8.04 -9.87
C ASN A 288 -18.73 -6.83 -10.79
N ARG A 289 -19.44 -5.82 -10.31
CA ARG A 289 -19.62 -4.54 -10.98
C ARG A 289 -18.94 -3.47 -10.18
N TYR A 290 -18.05 -2.72 -10.80
CA TYR A 290 -17.34 -1.63 -10.16
C TYR A 290 -16.93 -0.60 -11.20
N HIS A 291 -16.75 0.62 -10.71
CA HIS A 291 -16.15 1.72 -11.42
C HIS A 291 -14.68 1.77 -11.02
N GLY A 292 -13.79 1.74 -11.97
CA GLY A 292 -12.37 1.83 -11.71
C GLY A 292 -11.54 1.43 -12.92
N LYS A 293 -10.39 2.07 -13.05
CA LYS A 293 -9.40 1.62 -14.02
C LYS A 293 -8.60 0.52 -13.39
N GLU A 294 -8.52 -0.46 -14.20
CA GLU A 294 -7.52 -1.47 -14.10
C GLU A 294 -6.21 -0.94 -14.68
N PHE A 295 -5.10 -1.37 -14.14
CA PHE A 295 -3.83 -1.32 -14.82
C PHE A 295 -3.93 -2.13 -16.11
N GLY A 296 -4.16 -1.45 -17.25
CA GLY A 296 -4.19 -2.09 -18.54
C GLY A 296 -5.42 -2.93 -18.87
N GLY A 297 -6.62 -2.57 -18.39
CA GLY A 297 -7.88 -3.22 -18.77
C GLY A 297 -8.18 -4.50 -17.99
N SER A 298 -8.81 -5.50 -18.60
CA SER A 298 -9.25 -6.72 -17.91
C SER A 298 -8.17 -7.49 -17.12
N GLU A 299 -6.90 -7.21 -17.35
CA GLU A 299 -5.80 -7.88 -16.67
C GLU A 299 -5.58 -7.44 -15.22
N ALA A 300 -5.85 -6.19 -14.88
CA ALA A 300 -5.70 -5.78 -13.48
C ALA A 300 -6.84 -6.29 -12.60
N VAL A 301 -8.03 -6.49 -13.17
CA VAL A 301 -9.07 -7.31 -12.51
C VAL A 301 -8.57 -8.74 -12.30
N LEU A 302 -7.79 -9.29 -13.23
CA LEU A 302 -7.18 -10.61 -13.08
C LEU A 302 -6.05 -10.58 -12.04
N TRP A 303 -5.28 -9.53 -12.00
CA TRP A 303 -4.28 -9.29 -10.97
C TRP A 303 -4.94 -9.12 -9.60
N ASN A 304 -5.98 -8.29 -9.52
CA ASN A 304 -6.81 -8.11 -8.35
C ASN A 304 -7.68 -9.33 -8.00
N LYS A 305 -8.02 -10.21 -8.94
CA LYS A 305 -8.60 -11.53 -8.62
C LYS A 305 -7.65 -12.39 -7.81
N ARG A 306 -6.37 -12.28 -8.10
CA ARG A 306 -5.31 -12.92 -7.30
C ARG A 306 -5.20 -12.29 -5.90
N TRP A 307 -5.49 -10.98 -5.78
CA TRP A 307 -5.38 -10.18 -4.56
C TRP A 307 -6.73 -9.88 -3.89
N ARG A 308 -7.85 -10.38 -4.45
CA ARG A 308 -9.20 -10.31 -3.87
C ARG A 308 -9.78 -8.92 -3.64
N LEU A 309 -9.65 -8.02 -4.60
CA LEU A 309 -10.42 -6.78 -4.66
C LEU A 309 -11.91 -7.01 -4.34
N ILE A 310 -12.44 -8.15 -4.78
CA ILE A 310 -13.82 -8.60 -4.56
C ILE A 310 -14.23 -8.66 -3.09
N ALA A 311 -13.28 -8.76 -2.15
CA ALA A 311 -13.59 -8.79 -0.72
C ALA A 311 -13.84 -7.42 -0.11
N ASP A 312 -13.34 -6.35 -0.71
CA ASP A 312 -13.40 -5.00 -0.18
C ASP A 312 -14.36 -4.07 -0.92
N VAL A 313 -14.74 -4.42 -2.16
CA VAL A 313 -15.75 -3.70 -2.95
C VAL A 313 -17.04 -4.51 -3.02
N MET A 314 -18.10 -3.92 -2.53
CA MET A 314 -19.43 -4.53 -2.45
C MET A 314 -20.42 -3.82 -3.38
N ASP A 315 -21.46 -4.52 -3.77
CA ASP A 315 -22.56 -3.98 -4.57
C ASP A 315 -23.79 -3.73 -3.70
N GLY A 316 -23.99 -2.49 -3.29
CA GLY A 316 -25.21 -2.05 -2.65
C GLY A 316 -26.30 -1.69 -3.64
N GLU A 317 -27.45 -1.28 -3.14
CA GLU A 317 -28.59 -0.91 -3.97
C GLU A 317 -29.27 0.38 -3.48
N LEU A 318 -29.64 1.25 -4.42
CA LEU A 318 -30.67 2.27 -4.20
C LEU A 318 -31.92 1.82 -4.96
N THR A 319 -33.02 1.62 -4.24
CA THR A 319 -34.28 1.18 -4.84
C THR A 319 -35.34 2.25 -4.70
N TYR A 320 -36.19 2.38 -5.72
CA TYR A 320 -37.30 3.30 -5.70
C TYR A 320 -38.59 2.65 -6.26
N ALA A 321 -39.62 2.63 -5.42
CA ALA A 321 -40.95 2.23 -5.78
C ALA A 321 -41.91 3.39 -5.52
N ALA A 322 -42.02 4.28 -6.48
CA ALA A 322 -42.90 5.46 -6.34
C ALA A 322 -44.37 5.07 -6.30
N ASP A 323 -45.12 5.64 -5.37
CA ASP A 323 -46.58 5.42 -5.30
C ASP A 323 -47.32 6.32 -6.34
N LEU A 324 -47.47 5.79 -7.53
CA LEU A 324 -48.23 6.44 -8.61
C LEU A 324 -49.74 6.43 -8.39
N THR A 325 -50.23 6.08 -7.19
CA THR A 325 -51.65 6.25 -6.82
C THR A 325 -51.91 7.57 -6.07
N GLN A 326 -50.86 8.24 -5.66
CA GLN A 326 -50.87 9.49 -4.87
C GLN A 326 -50.37 10.67 -5.71
N ALA A 327 -51.22 11.68 -5.93
CA ALA A 327 -50.81 12.88 -6.65
C ALA A 327 -49.63 13.63 -6.00
N SER A 328 -49.47 13.50 -4.67
CA SER A 328 -48.34 14.07 -3.91
C SER A 328 -46.98 13.54 -4.34
N THR A 329 -46.91 12.36 -4.96
CA THR A 329 -45.68 11.76 -5.50
C THR A 329 -45.08 12.61 -6.62
N LEU A 330 -45.92 13.30 -7.41
CA LEU A 330 -45.47 14.11 -8.56
C LEU A 330 -44.58 15.29 -8.16
N LYS A 331 -44.61 15.75 -6.89
CA LYS A 331 -43.72 16.81 -6.39
C LYS A 331 -42.22 16.44 -6.44
N TYR A 332 -41.89 15.14 -6.55
CA TYR A 332 -40.54 14.63 -6.63
C TYR A 332 -40.04 14.42 -8.07
N PHE A 333 -40.88 14.78 -9.06
CA PHE A 333 -40.61 14.58 -10.48
C PHE A 333 -40.77 15.87 -11.24
N GLU A 334 -40.08 15.99 -12.37
CA GLU A 334 -40.44 17.00 -13.38
C GLU A 334 -41.50 16.38 -14.28
N THR A 335 -42.63 17.09 -14.43
CA THR A 335 -43.77 16.56 -15.15
C THR A 335 -44.27 17.52 -16.22
N GLN A 336 -44.67 16.97 -17.37
CA GLN A 336 -45.30 17.73 -18.44
C GLN A 336 -46.46 16.91 -19.02
N GLY A 337 -47.67 17.46 -18.96
CA GLY A 337 -48.84 16.86 -19.58
C GLY A 337 -49.23 15.47 -19.05
N VAL A 338 -48.99 15.23 -17.77
CA VAL A 338 -49.38 13.99 -17.07
C VAL A 338 -50.17 14.29 -15.81
N GLU A 339 -51.01 13.34 -15.43
CA GLU A 339 -51.73 13.35 -14.17
C GLU A 339 -51.86 11.95 -13.59
N ILE A 340 -51.89 11.84 -12.26
CA ILE A 340 -52.26 10.60 -11.57
C ILE A 340 -53.77 10.52 -11.45
N ARG A 341 -54.38 9.46 -12.02
CA ARG A 341 -55.82 9.19 -11.92
C ARG A 341 -56.04 8.05 -10.93
N PRO A 342 -56.98 8.22 -9.96
CA PRO A 342 -57.36 7.15 -9.05
C PRO A 342 -58.15 6.04 -9.75
N SER A 343 -58.81 6.39 -10.87
CA SER A 343 -59.52 5.48 -11.76
C SER A 343 -59.42 5.94 -13.19
N GLY A 344 -59.05 5.08 -14.12
CA GLY A 344 -58.96 5.37 -15.55
C GLY A 344 -59.22 4.10 -16.34
N PRO A 345 -59.06 4.09 -17.68
CA PRO A 345 -59.30 2.92 -18.52
C PRO A 345 -58.47 1.69 -18.08
N PHE A 346 -57.35 1.88 -17.43
CA PHE A 346 -56.45 0.82 -16.93
C PHE A 346 -56.37 0.78 -15.41
N GLY A 347 -57.27 1.46 -14.70
CA GLY A 347 -57.27 1.61 -13.25
C GLY A 347 -56.45 2.78 -12.77
N ARG A 348 -55.82 2.67 -11.59
CA ARG A 348 -54.97 3.69 -11.01
C ARG A 348 -53.64 3.77 -11.75
N GLY A 349 -53.10 4.96 -11.92
CA GLY A 349 -51.78 5.19 -12.54
C GLY A 349 -51.58 6.60 -13.10
N LEU A 350 -50.45 6.80 -13.75
CA LEU A 350 -50.05 8.05 -14.40
C LEU A 350 -50.50 8.03 -15.87
N TYR A 351 -51.30 9.00 -16.27
CA TYR A 351 -51.88 9.10 -17.60
C TYR A 351 -51.41 10.39 -18.32
N PRO A 352 -51.23 10.34 -19.66
CA PRO A 352 -51.01 11.56 -20.43
C PRO A 352 -52.32 12.38 -20.49
N VAL A 353 -52.16 13.69 -20.39
CA VAL A 353 -53.20 14.68 -20.60
C VAL A 353 -53.11 15.17 -22.06
N ALA A 354 -54.20 15.28 -22.77
CA ALA A 354 -54.20 15.74 -24.17
C ALA A 354 -53.27 14.95 -25.13
N GLY A 355 -53.18 13.62 -24.94
CA GLY A 355 -52.54 12.71 -25.88
C GLY A 355 -51.00 12.52 -25.71
N LYS A 356 -50.35 13.39 -25.01
CA LYS A 356 -48.90 13.26 -24.75
C LYS A 356 -48.53 13.75 -23.35
N GLY A 357 -47.60 13.08 -22.74
CA GLY A 357 -47.02 13.53 -21.45
C GLY A 357 -45.72 12.90 -21.13
N SER A 358 -44.97 13.53 -20.26
CA SER A 358 -43.68 12.98 -19.80
C SER A 358 -43.48 13.21 -18.30
N VAL A 359 -42.71 12.32 -17.71
CA VAL A 359 -42.22 12.43 -16.32
C VAL A 359 -40.75 12.12 -16.29
N ILE A 360 -39.99 12.99 -15.62
CA ILE A 360 -38.56 12.82 -15.38
C ILE A 360 -38.35 12.51 -13.91
N VAL A 361 -37.71 11.39 -13.65
CA VAL A 361 -37.38 10.88 -12.31
C VAL A 361 -35.90 11.08 -12.09
N PRO A 362 -35.46 12.03 -11.22
CA PRO A 362 -34.09 12.17 -10.87
C PRO A 362 -33.66 11.03 -9.94
N VAL A 363 -32.46 10.50 -10.13
CA VAL A 363 -31.81 9.52 -9.28
C VAL A 363 -30.48 10.10 -8.82
N LYS A 364 -30.31 10.22 -7.50
CA LYS A 364 -29.09 10.74 -6.87
C LYS A 364 -28.62 9.78 -5.79
N SER A 365 -27.31 9.58 -5.71
CA SER A 365 -26.65 8.71 -4.73
C SER A 365 -25.39 9.37 -4.20
N ALA A 366 -25.02 9.09 -2.96
CA ALA A 366 -23.70 9.40 -2.42
C ALA A 366 -22.64 8.39 -2.88
N TYR A 367 -23.04 7.29 -3.47
CA TYR A 367 -22.21 6.21 -3.97
C TYR A 367 -22.21 6.18 -5.50
N PRO A 368 -21.14 5.75 -6.17
CA PRO A 368 -21.15 5.59 -7.63
C PRO A 368 -22.16 4.53 -8.05
N VAL A 369 -22.92 4.84 -9.07
CA VAL A 369 -23.85 3.91 -9.71
C VAL A 369 -23.10 3.12 -10.78
N VAL A 370 -23.08 1.81 -10.67
CA VAL A 370 -22.33 0.89 -11.55
C VAL A 370 -23.23 -0.02 -12.38
N GLY A 371 -24.55 0.16 -12.28
CA GLY A 371 -25.52 -0.58 -13.05
C GLY A 371 -26.93 -0.33 -12.54
N GLY A 372 -27.86 -1.11 -12.99
CA GLY A 372 -29.24 -1.03 -12.50
C GLY A 372 -30.21 -1.86 -13.31
N ARG A 373 -31.42 -1.90 -12.79
CA ARG A 373 -32.58 -2.54 -13.45
C ARG A 373 -33.83 -1.69 -13.24
N LEU A 374 -34.59 -1.58 -14.27
CA LEU A 374 -35.90 -0.90 -14.26
C LEU A 374 -37.01 -1.88 -14.63
N ASP A 375 -37.95 -2.07 -13.74
CA ASP A 375 -39.19 -2.83 -13.97
C ASP A 375 -40.31 -1.84 -14.18
N VAL A 376 -41.11 -2.01 -15.22
CA VAL A 376 -42.22 -1.12 -15.59
C VAL A 376 -43.48 -1.91 -15.82
N ASP A 377 -44.59 -1.53 -15.20
CA ASP A 377 -45.95 -2.03 -15.51
C ASP A 377 -46.72 -0.95 -16.26
N LEU A 378 -47.17 -1.28 -17.46
CA LEU A 378 -47.98 -0.43 -18.31
C LEU A 378 -49.40 -0.95 -18.39
N GLY A 379 -50.39 -0.04 -18.53
CA GLY A 379 -51.72 -0.33 -19.05
C GLY A 379 -51.80 0.15 -20.48
N ARG A 380 -52.20 -0.74 -21.42
CA ARG A 380 -52.43 -0.40 -22.84
C ARG A 380 -53.69 -1.05 -23.34
N ARG A 381 -54.41 -0.36 -24.23
CA ARG A 381 -55.67 -0.86 -24.76
C ARG A 381 -55.42 -1.77 -25.96
N SER A 382 -54.46 -1.42 -26.78
CA SER A 382 -54.04 -2.26 -27.91
C SER A 382 -52.56 -1.95 -28.24
N PRO A 383 -51.88 -2.85 -28.97
CA PRO A 383 -50.51 -2.56 -29.43
C PRO A 383 -50.39 -1.33 -30.31
N GLU A 384 -51.50 -0.91 -30.94
CA GLU A 384 -51.57 0.22 -31.90
C GLU A 384 -51.96 1.53 -31.20
N GLY A 385 -52.55 1.46 -30.00
CA GLY A 385 -53.24 2.56 -29.34
C GLY A 385 -52.37 3.55 -28.64
N GLY A 386 -51.36 3.11 -27.91
CA GLY A 386 -50.52 4.01 -27.10
C GLY A 386 -49.08 3.53 -27.02
N GLN A 387 -48.17 4.46 -26.84
CA GLN A 387 -46.75 4.18 -26.76
C GLN A 387 -46.15 4.71 -25.46
N ALA A 388 -45.27 3.93 -24.87
CA ALA A 388 -44.37 4.39 -23.80
C ALA A 388 -42.92 4.26 -24.25
N LYS A 389 -42.11 5.24 -23.89
CA LYS A 389 -40.66 5.26 -24.13
C LYS A 389 -39.96 5.60 -22.85
N VAL A 390 -38.83 4.93 -22.60
CA VAL A 390 -37.93 5.20 -21.48
C VAL A 390 -36.57 5.69 -22.03
N SER A 391 -36.08 6.78 -21.49
CA SER A 391 -34.77 7.34 -21.86
C SER A 391 -34.00 7.71 -20.60
N ILE A 392 -32.67 7.68 -20.70
CA ILE A 392 -31.73 8.04 -19.62
C ILE A 392 -30.86 9.23 -20.04
N SER A 393 -30.54 10.11 -19.08
CA SER A 393 -29.64 11.24 -19.27
C SER A 393 -28.64 11.30 -18.13
N PHE A 394 -27.40 11.72 -18.45
CA PHE A 394 -26.29 11.92 -17.51
C PHE A 394 -25.77 13.37 -17.48
N ASP A 395 -26.44 14.28 -18.19
CA ASP A 395 -26.04 15.68 -18.38
C ASP A 395 -27.20 16.67 -18.11
N GLU A 396 -27.95 16.41 -17.03
CA GLU A 396 -29.08 17.20 -16.58
C GLU A 396 -30.17 17.36 -17.66
N GLY A 397 -30.40 16.32 -18.44
CA GLY A 397 -31.46 16.32 -19.45
C GLY A 397 -31.13 17.03 -20.78
N LYS A 398 -29.89 17.43 -21.00
CA LYS A 398 -29.45 18.03 -22.26
C LYS A 398 -29.45 17.04 -23.40
N THR A 399 -28.98 15.82 -23.13
CA THR A 399 -29.01 14.69 -24.05
C THR A 399 -29.68 13.47 -23.43
N TRP A 400 -30.36 12.70 -24.28
CA TRP A 400 -31.10 11.52 -23.86
C TRP A 400 -30.73 10.32 -24.72
N ARG A 401 -30.43 9.21 -24.08
CA ARG A 401 -30.23 7.91 -24.72
C ARG A 401 -31.46 7.08 -24.48
N GLU A 402 -31.97 6.42 -25.54
CA GLU A 402 -33.09 5.49 -25.41
C GLU A 402 -32.68 4.26 -24.63
N VAL A 403 -33.49 3.90 -23.63
CA VAL A 403 -33.37 2.65 -22.87
C VAL A 403 -34.30 1.63 -23.47
N TRP A 404 -35.54 2.04 -23.78
CA TRP A 404 -36.57 1.16 -24.28
C TRP A 404 -37.71 1.96 -24.90
N THR A 405 -38.32 1.37 -25.91
CA THR A 405 -39.59 1.84 -26.48
C THR A 405 -40.56 0.67 -26.63
N SER A 406 -41.81 0.85 -26.24
CA SER A 406 -42.82 -0.19 -26.31
C SER A 406 -43.09 -0.66 -27.74
N ALA A 407 -42.94 -1.96 -28.00
CA ALA A 407 -43.23 -2.55 -29.27
C ALA A 407 -44.69 -2.99 -29.37
N MET A 408 -45.15 -3.35 -30.57
CA MET A 408 -46.45 -4.02 -30.76
C MET A 408 -46.53 -5.31 -29.96
N GLY A 409 -47.56 -5.47 -29.15
CA GLY A 409 -47.76 -6.66 -28.34
C GLY A 409 -47.23 -6.59 -26.89
N ASP A 410 -46.51 -5.54 -26.53
CA ASP A 410 -45.99 -5.34 -25.16
C ASP A 410 -47.14 -4.94 -24.23
N TYR A 411 -47.55 -5.84 -23.39
CA TYR A 411 -48.72 -5.59 -22.57
C TYR A 411 -48.40 -5.30 -21.13
N ALA A 412 -47.62 -5.76 -20.41
CA ALA A 412 -47.80 -5.67 -18.97
C ALA A 412 -46.54 -5.30 -18.22
N ARG A 413 -45.56 -6.17 -18.20
CA ARG A 413 -44.40 -5.97 -17.34
C ARG A 413 -43.12 -6.10 -18.13
N MET A 414 -42.35 -5.03 -18.16
CA MET A 414 -41.09 -4.96 -18.87
C MET A 414 -39.92 -4.87 -17.87
N TYR A 415 -38.85 -5.56 -18.20
CA TYR A 415 -37.58 -5.55 -17.42
C TYR A 415 -36.49 -5.03 -18.31
N MET A 416 -35.82 -3.98 -17.85
CA MET A 416 -34.74 -3.32 -18.59
C MET A 416 -33.48 -3.39 -17.75
N ASP A 417 -32.42 -3.96 -18.31
CA ASP A 417 -31.09 -3.89 -17.73
C ASP A 417 -30.47 -2.53 -18.10
N LEU A 418 -29.98 -1.81 -17.12
CA LEU A 418 -29.33 -0.53 -17.29
C LEU A 418 -27.81 -0.63 -17.26
N ALA A 419 -27.22 -1.82 -17.17
CA ALA A 419 -25.80 -2.02 -16.99
C ALA A 419 -24.96 -1.38 -18.12
N GLU A 420 -25.41 -1.44 -19.36
CA GLU A 420 -24.72 -0.86 -20.52
C GLU A 420 -24.55 0.67 -20.45
N PHE A 421 -25.34 1.35 -19.63
CA PHE A 421 -25.29 2.79 -19.44
C PHE A 421 -24.27 3.22 -18.37
N PHE A 422 -23.73 2.27 -17.63
CA PHE A 422 -22.78 2.48 -16.54
C PHE A 422 -21.49 1.69 -16.80
N PRO A 423 -20.64 2.16 -17.72
CA PRO A 423 -19.37 1.50 -18.01
C PRO A 423 -18.42 1.59 -16.80
N ALA A 424 -17.55 0.61 -16.64
CA ALA A 424 -16.55 0.56 -15.56
C ALA A 424 -15.48 1.65 -15.66
N THR A 425 -15.30 2.23 -16.85
CA THR A 425 -14.31 3.29 -17.13
C THR A 425 -14.99 4.59 -17.53
N GLY A 426 -14.25 5.69 -17.45
CA GLY A 426 -14.74 7.03 -17.67
C GLY A 426 -15.23 7.69 -16.38
N PRO A 427 -15.97 8.82 -16.43
CA PRO A 427 -16.40 9.52 -15.23
C PRO A 427 -17.38 8.71 -14.38
N ALA A 428 -17.14 8.68 -13.05
CA ALA A 428 -18.06 8.06 -12.10
C ALA A 428 -19.45 8.70 -12.15
N ARG A 429 -20.48 7.90 -11.97
CA ARG A 429 -21.88 8.31 -12.07
C ARG A 429 -22.54 8.29 -10.69
N TYR A 430 -22.81 9.46 -10.13
CA TYR A 430 -23.57 9.61 -8.87
C TYR A 430 -24.99 10.10 -9.09
N HIS A 431 -25.30 10.54 -10.30
CA HIS A 431 -26.58 11.13 -10.68
C HIS A 431 -26.96 10.77 -12.12
N TYR A 432 -28.24 10.51 -12.34
CA TYR A 432 -28.84 10.38 -13.67
C TYR A 432 -30.32 10.68 -13.63
N LEU A 433 -30.93 10.92 -14.81
CA LEU A 433 -32.35 11.13 -14.99
C LEU A 433 -32.94 10.00 -15.80
N LEU A 434 -34.12 9.51 -15.39
CA LEU A 434 -34.98 8.65 -16.22
C LEU A 434 -36.19 9.42 -16.70
N ARG A 435 -36.46 9.39 -17.99
CA ARG A 435 -37.64 9.99 -18.59
C ARG A 435 -38.56 8.94 -19.15
N PHE A 436 -39.85 9.00 -18.75
CA PHE A 436 -40.94 8.22 -19.29
C PHE A 436 -41.79 9.15 -20.14
N ASP A 437 -41.85 8.88 -21.48
CA ASP A 437 -42.71 9.57 -22.43
C ASP A 437 -43.91 8.67 -22.71
N LEU A 438 -45.12 9.18 -22.54
CA LEU A 438 -46.40 8.50 -22.79
C LEU A 438 -47.10 9.21 -23.94
N THR A 439 -47.51 8.44 -24.95
CA THR A 439 -48.23 8.98 -26.12
C THR A 439 -49.51 8.15 -26.36
N SER A 440 -50.63 8.85 -26.45
CA SER A 440 -51.94 8.31 -26.77
C SER A 440 -52.51 9.06 -27.98
N PRO A 441 -52.69 8.41 -29.12
CA PRO A 441 -53.12 9.11 -30.35
C PRO A 441 -54.60 9.51 -30.37
N GLY A 442 -55.42 8.93 -29.48
CA GLY A 442 -56.87 9.18 -29.42
C GLY A 442 -57.27 10.13 -28.28
N PRO A 443 -58.55 10.53 -28.25
CA PRO A 443 -59.13 11.43 -27.23
C PRO A 443 -59.21 10.78 -25.83
N GLN A 444 -59.14 9.47 -25.77
CA GLN A 444 -59.06 8.71 -24.51
C GLN A 444 -57.65 8.19 -24.33
N PRO A 445 -57.12 8.18 -23.09
CA PRO A 445 -55.80 7.64 -22.84
C PRO A 445 -55.76 6.13 -23.19
N ASP A 446 -54.87 5.76 -24.11
CA ASP A 446 -54.59 4.39 -24.52
C ASP A 446 -53.37 3.76 -23.86
N VAL A 447 -52.62 4.57 -23.08
CA VAL A 447 -51.46 4.15 -22.29
C VAL A 447 -51.47 4.77 -20.90
N CYS A 448 -50.96 4.06 -19.94
CA CYS A 448 -50.79 4.51 -18.55
C CYS A 448 -49.56 3.84 -17.94
N LEU A 449 -48.81 4.56 -17.19
CA LEU A 449 -47.76 4.02 -16.34
C LEU A 449 -48.37 3.67 -14.99
N LYS A 450 -48.53 2.37 -14.70
CA LYS A 450 -49.15 1.87 -13.47
C LYS A 450 -48.16 1.85 -12.31
N ARG A 451 -46.96 1.44 -12.61
CA ARG A 451 -45.90 1.27 -11.63
C ARG A 451 -44.56 1.25 -12.34
N PHE A 452 -43.53 1.76 -11.67
CA PHE A 452 -42.17 1.39 -11.94
C PHE A 452 -41.47 1.00 -10.64
N TYR A 453 -40.47 0.14 -10.76
CA TYR A 453 -39.56 -0.21 -9.70
C TYR A 453 -38.13 -0.09 -10.24
N LEU A 454 -37.40 0.87 -9.68
CA LEU A 454 -36.03 1.14 -10.06
C LEU A 454 -35.09 0.54 -9.01
N ARG A 455 -34.07 -0.12 -9.49
CA ARG A 455 -32.95 -0.61 -8.70
C ARG A 455 -31.68 -0.10 -9.36
N SER A 456 -30.92 0.76 -8.67
CA SER A 456 -29.59 1.20 -9.05
C SER A 456 -28.59 0.39 -8.25
N THR A 457 -27.63 -0.25 -8.92
CA THR A 457 -26.53 -0.95 -8.26
C THR A 457 -25.48 0.07 -7.90
N LEU A 458 -25.07 0.08 -6.63
CA LEU A 458 -24.12 1.03 -6.05
C LEU A 458 -22.83 0.32 -5.70
N GLN A 459 -21.69 0.96 -5.96
CA GLN A 459 -20.41 0.49 -5.44
C GLN A 459 -20.17 1.04 -4.03
N MET A 460 -19.77 0.15 -3.12
CA MET A 460 -19.56 0.47 -1.71
C MET A 460 -18.26 -0.18 -1.21
N ALA A 461 -17.51 0.53 -0.38
CA ALA A 461 -16.38 -0.05 0.31
C ALA A 461 -16.83 -0.81 1.56
N ARG A 462 -16.47 -2.08 1.66
CA ARG A 462 -16.92 -2.99 2.73
C ARG A 462 -16.70 -2.45 4.14
N LEU A 463 -15.57 -1.81 4.37
CA LEU A 463 -15.15 -1.40 5.71
C LEU A 463 -15.95 -0.22 6.29
N ALA A 464 -16.53 0.61 5.43
CA ALA A 464 -17.39 1.72 5.85
C ALA A 464 -18.86 1.30 6.04
N MET A 465 -19.22 0.05 5.69
CA MET A 465 -20.58 -0.43 5.79
C MET A 465 -20.96 -0.71 7.26
N PRO A 466 -22.23 -0.50 7.66
CA PRO A 466 -22.69 -0.65 9.05
C PRO A 466 -22.92 -2.12 9.43
N GLY A 467 -21.86 -2.96 9.34
CA GLY A 467 -21.91 -4.39 9.62
C GLY A 467 -21.83 -4.75 11.10
N LEU A 468 -22.27 -5.95 11.42
CA LEU A 468 -22.16 -6.57 12.74
C LEU A 468 -20.82 -7.29 12.91
N SER A 469 -20.34 -7.33 14.16
CA SER A 469 -19.30 -8.23 14.63
C SER A 469 -19.78 -8.94 15.91
N LEU A 470 -18.99 -9.88 16.44
CA LEU A 470 -19.36 -10.64 17.63
C LEU A 470 -19.74 -9.76 18.81
N GLY A 471 -20.79 -10.16 19.54
CA GLY A 471 -21.28 -9.48 20.72
C GLY A 471 -22.30 -8.38 20.45
N ASP A 472 -22.37 -7.40 21.34
CA ASP A 472 -23.32 -6.30 21.27
C ASP A 472 -22.81 -5.21 20.34
N ASN A 473 -23.61 -4.86 19.33
CA ASN A 473 -23.31 -3.83 18.33
C ASN A 473 -24.26 -2.66 18.55
N GLU A 474 -23.76 -1.56 19.07
CA GLU A 474 -24.51 -0.32 19.21
C GLU A 474 -24.48 0.46 17.88
N PHE A 475 -25.63 0.76 17.33
CA PHE A 475 -25.79 1.58 16.12
C PHE A 475 -26.28 2.97 16.47
N VAL A 476 -25.71 3.96 15.82
CA VAL A 476 -26.09 5.37 15.90
C VAL A 476 -26.71 5.76 14.56
N TYR A 477 -27.97 6.16 14.59
CA TYR A 477 -28.68 6.75 13.45
C TYR A 477 -28.81 8.26 13.65
N THR A 478 -28.56 9.04 12.60
CA THR A 478 -28.80 10.48 12.57
C THR A 478 -29.42 10.91 11.23
N ASP A 479 -30.27 11.93 11.23
CA ASP A 479 -30.78 12.60 10.03
C ASP A 479 -31.12 14.08 10.28
N GLN A 480 -31.43 14.81 9.19
CA GLN A 480 -31.82 16.22 9.18
C GLN A 480 -33.27 16.41 8.69
N SER A 481 -34.10 15.37 8.82
CA SER A 481 -35.45 15.33 8.27
C SER A 481 -36.47 16.10 9.14
N ALA A 482 -37.64 16.36 8.57
CA ALA A 482 -38.80 16.82 9.33
C ALA A 482 -39.22 15.81 10.41
N PRO A 483 -39.89 16.26 11.50
CA PRO A 483 -40.24 15.37 12.62
C PRO A 483 -41.11 14.15 12.25
N GLU A 484 -41.92 14.24 11.20
CA GLU A 484 -42.83 13.19 10.74
C GLU A 484 -42.16 12.04 10.00
N ARG A 485 -40.81 12.05 9.89
CA ARG A 485 -40.08 10.97 9.23
C ARG A 485 -40.35 9.63 9.88
N LYS A 486 -40.33 8.58 9.06
CA LYS A 486 -40.38 7.20 9.52
C LYS A 486 -39.44 6.34 8.69
N VAL A 487 -38.41 5.83 9.34
CA VAL A 487 -37.37 5.01 8.72
C VAL A 487 -37.44 3.61 9.27
N LYS A 488 -37.39 2.61 8.40
CA LYS A 488 -37.27 1.22 8.78
C LYS A 488 -35.86 0.74 8.44
N ILE A 489 -35.12 0.24 9.45
CA ILE A 489 -33.79 -0.34 9.26
C ILE A 489 -33.87 -1.82 9.56
N THR A 490 -33.42 -2.64 8.61
CA THR A 490 -33.38 -4.09 8.73
C THR A 490 -31.95 -4.56 8.60
N HIS A 491 -31.44 -5.28 9.58
CA HIS A 491 -30.17 -6.00 9.54
C HIS A 491 -30.42 -7.47 9.25
N SER A 492 -29.58 -8.10 8.44
CA SER A 492 -29.61 -9.52 8.17
C SER A 492 -28.21 -10.10 8.19
N TRP A 493 -28.02 -11.21 8.93
CA TRP A 493 -26.71 -11.84 9.15
C TRP A 493 -26.85 -13.35 9.37
N ALA A 494 -25.71 -14.03 9.44
CA ALA A 494 -25.59 -15.40 9.95
C ALA A 494 -24.61 -15.45 11.12
N GLU A 495 -24.67 -16.49 11.94
CA GLU A 495 -23.76 -16.74 13.04
C GLU A 495 -22.99 -18.03 12.81
N CYS A 496 -21.70 -18.04 13.17
CA CYS A 496 -20.84 -19.20 13.02
C CYS A 496 -20.38 -19.69 14.40
N ASP A 497 -20.75 -20.92 14.74
CA ASP A 497 -20.39 -21.58 16.00
C ASP A 497 -19.23 -22.59 15.86
N ALA A 498 -18.57 -22.64 14.70
CA ALA A 498 -17.50 -23.59 14.45
C ALA A 498 -16.33 -23.41 15.44
N PRO A 499 -15.78 -24.50 16.00
CA PRO A 499 -14.72 -24.45 17.01
C PRO A 499 -13.34 -24.26 16.36
N VAL A 500 -13.22 -23.32 15.42
CA VAL A 500 -12.00 -23.08 14.61
C VAL A 500 -11.16 -21.89 15.09
N VAL A 501 -11.47 -21.33 16.24
CA VAL A 501 -10.70 -20.25 16.85
C VAL A 501 -9.55 -20.82 17.66
N PRO A 502 -8.30 -20.50 17.39
CA PRO A 502 -7.17 -20.91 18.20
C PRO A 502 -7.16 -20.16 19.54
N GLY A 503 -6.58 -20.78 20.56
CA GLY A 503 -6.41 -20.14 21.85
C GLY A 503 -5.29 -19.10 21.87
N VAL A 504 -5.11 -18.44 23.02
CA VAL A 504 -4.05 -17.45 23.24
C VAL A 504 -2.73 -18.15 23.49
N PRO A 505 -1.62 -17.78 22.79
CA PRO A 505 -0.26 -18.15 23.24
C PRO A 505 0.03 -17.49 24.59
N ALA A 506 0.07 -18.29 25.64
CA ALA A 506 -0.05 -17.76 27.01
C ALA A 506 1.29 -17.38 27.66
N GLN A 507 2.41 -17.96 27.20
CA GLN A 507 3.69 -17.84 27.88
C GLN A 507 4.85 -17.58 26.91
N ALA A 508 5.71 -16.61 27.25
CA ALA A 508 7.03 -16.46 26.68
C ALA A 508 7.99 -17.49 27.31
N LEU A 509 8.69 -18.25 26.47
CA LEU A 509 9.65 -19.25 26.91
C LEU A 509 11.09 -18.70 26.86
N ASP A 510 11.46 -18.09 25.70
CA ASP A 510 12.75 -17.44 25.51
C ASP A 510 12.60 -16.28 24.50
N PRO A 511 13.01 -15.06 24.83
CA PRO A 511 13.31 -14.59 26.19
C PRO A 511 12.10 -14.70 27.11
N ALA A 512 12.32 -15.13 28.34
CA ALA A 512 11.26 -15.13 29.36
C ALA A 512 10.77 -13.71 29.62
N ASP A 513 9.51 -13.56 30.03
CA ASP A 513 8.92 -12.26 30.34
C ASP A 513 9.70 -11.55 31.47
N GLY A 514 10.19 -10.35 31.20
CA GLY A 514 11.11 -9.60 32.05
C GLY A 514 12.56 -10.07 31.99
N GLY A 515 12.89 -11.01 31.12
CA GLY A 515 14.21 -11.63 30.99
C GLY A 515 15.23 -10.81 30.20
N LYS A 516 16.42 -11.40 30.05
CA LYS A 516 17.52 -10.90 29.22
C LYS A 516 17.83 -11.90 28.11
N ALA A 517 18.00 -11.39 26.90
CA ALA A 517 18.42 -12.18 25.76
C ALA A 517 19.88 -11.90 25.40
N SER A 518 20.64 -12.91 25.03
CA SER A 518 22.04 -12.79 24.66
C SER A 518 22.21 -12.47 23.18
N GLY A 519 22.90 -11.38 22.87
CA GLY A 519 23.12 -10.90 21.51
C GLY A 519 21.97 -10.03 20.98
N THR A 520 22.05 -9.67 19.71
CA THR A 520 21.06 -8.83 18.99
C THR A 520 20.28 -9.62 17.94
N ARG A 521 20.70 -10.80 17.56
CA ARG A 521 19.98 -11.71 16.68
C ARG A 521 19.34 -12.83 17.50
N ILE A 522 18.15 -12.56 18.00
CA ILE A 522 17.45 -13.37 18.99
C ILE A 522 16.45 -14.27 18.29
N THR A 523 16.32 -15.52 18.81
CA THR A 523 15.20 -16.39 18.49
C THR A 523 14.20 -16.34 19.63
N PHE A 524 12.98 -15.95 19.33
CA PHE A 524 11.86 -15.95 20.27
C PHE A 524 11.20 -17.32 20.28
N HIS A 525 10.82 -17.77 21.45
CA HIS A 525 10.06 -19.00 21.64
C HIS A 525 8.89 -18.75 22.59
N TRP A 526 7.74 -19.31 22.26
CA TRP A 526 6.54 -19.23 23.09
C TRP A 526 5.85 -20.58 23.21
N GLN A 527 4.98 -20.68 24.20
CA GLN A 527 4.15 -21.86 24.36
C GLN A 527 2.98 -21.77 23.37
N PRO A 528 2.78 -22.76 22.50
CA PRO A 528 1.59 -22.85 21.67
C PRO A 528 0.32 -22.78 22.51
N PRO A 529 -0.81 -22.33 21.95
CA PRO A 529 -2.10 -22.40 22.64
C PRO A 529 -2.40 -23.82 23.11
N SER A 530 -2.84 -23.95 24.37
CA SER A 530 -3.18 -25.25 24.98
C SER A 530 -4.65 -25.65 24.72
N SER A 531 -5.44 -24.80 24.10
CA SER A 531 -6.84 -25.00 23.79
C SER A 531 -7.23 -24.29 22.51
N GLY A 532 -8.42 -24.58 22.00
CA GLY A 532 -8.91 -24.02 20.75
C GLY A 532 -8.56 -24.87 19.53
N ALA A 533 -8.68 -24.30 18.34
CA ALA A 533 -8.38 -24.96 17.08
C ALA A 533 -6.88 -25.22 16.88
N PRO A 534 -6.51 -26.22 16.07
CA PRO A 534 -5.13 -26.43 15.65
C PRO A 534 -4.54 -25.18 15.00
N VAL A 535 -3.26 -24.92 15.27
CA VAL A 535 -2.56 -23.74 14.79
C VAL A 535 -1.84 -24.04 13.49
N ALA A 536 -2.12 -23.28 12.46
CA ALA A 536 -1.40 -23.30 11.18
C ALA A 536 -0.24 -22.33 11.16
N ASP A 537 -0.39 -21.18 11.82
CA ASP A 537 0.54 -20.06 11.67
C ASP A 537 0.43 -19.09 12.86
N TYR A 538 1.40 -18.16 12.93
CA TYR A 538 1.43 -17.13 13.96
C TYR A 538 1.70 -15.75 13.34
N GLU A 539 1.23 -14.70 13.97
CA GLU A 539 1.68 -13.33 13.75
C GLU A 539 2.47 -12.86 14.97
N PHE A 540 3.66 -12.34 14.72
CA PHE A 540 4.58 -11.86 15.75
C PHE A 540 4.77 -10.34 15.60
N GLN A 541 4.79 -9.62 16.70
CA GLN A 541 5.09 -8.20 16.73
C GLN A 541 6.12 -7.90 17.81
N LEU A 542 7.10 -7.05 17.47
CA LEU A 542 8.17 -6.59 18.35
C LEU A 542 8.25 -5.07 18.30
N SER A 543 8.37 -4.42 19.45
CA SER A 543 8.49 -2.96 19.54
C SER A 543 9.29 -2.55 20.78
N GLU A 544 9.81 -1.34 20.78
CA GLU A 544 10.39 -0.71 21.97
C GLU A 544 9.33 -0.04 22.85
N PHE A 545 8.07 0.00 22.39
CA PHE A 545 6.94 0.58 23.10
C PHE A 545 6.02 -0.49 23.69
N PRO A 546 5.52 -0.29 24.94
CA PRO A 546 4.69 -1.30 25.61
C PRO A 546 3.32 -1.50 24.93
N ASP A 547 2.82 -0.55 24.19
CA ASP A 547 1.60 -0.65 23.38
C ASP A 547 1.86 -1.30 22.00
N VAL A 548 3.11 -1.71 21.73
CA VAL A 548 3.56 -2.37 20.50
C VAL A 548 3.33 -1.53 19.24
N ARG A 549 3.34 -0.20 19.37
CA ARG A 549 3.45 0.69 18.21
C ARG A 549 4.86 0.64 17.62
N TYR A 550 5.05 1.09 16.38
CA TYR A 550 6.32 1.04 15.65
C TYR A 550 6.93 -0.35 15.68
N VAL A 551 6.24 -1.28 15.01
CA VAL A 551 6.66 -2.68 14.98
C VAL A 551 8.00 -2.85 14.27
N LEU A 552 8.95 -3.49 14.94
CA LEU A 552 10.31 -3.76 14.47
C LEU A 552 10.44 -5.13 13.78
N SER A 553 9.48 -6.01 13.96
CA SER A 553 9.44 -7.26 13.23
C SER A 553 9.18 -6.94 11.77
N SER A 554 10.13 -7.28 10.96
CA SER A 554 10.05 -7.05 9.53
C SER A 554 8.77 -7.62 9.00
N ASN A 555 8.06 -6.78 8.25
CA ASN A 555 6.87 -7.21 7.59
C ASN A 555 5.65 -7.36 8.49
N PHE A 556 4.91 -6.29 8.55
CA PHE A 556 3.61 -6.26 9.20
C PHE A 556 2.66 -7.37 8.72
N GLU A 557 2.86 -7.87 7.52
CA GLU A 557 1.93 -8.73 6.81
C GLU A 557 2.33 -10.20 6.79
N LYS A 558 3.60 -10.53 7.05
CA LYS A 558 4.01 -11.92 6.95
C LYS A 558 3.79 -12.66 8.24
N LEU A 559 3.05 -13.73 8.12
CA LEU A 559 2.93 -14.75 9.12
C LEU A 559 4.30 -15.39 9.36
N ILE A 560 4.62 -15.64 10.62
CA ILE A 560 5.94 -16.11 11.03
C ILE A 560 6.25 -17.49 10.52
N SER A 561 5.32 -18.37 10.56
CA SER A 561 5.52 -19.70 10.06
C SER A 561 4.41 -20.05 9.10
N ARG A 562 4.71 -19.92 7.84
CA ARG A 562 3.91 -20.56 6.83
C ARG A 562 4.17 -22.07 6.90
N THR A 563 3.95 -22.79 5.98
CA THR A 563 4.01 -24.26 5.94
C THR A 563 5.28 -24.95 6.50
N GLU A 564 6.40 -24.28 6.53
CA GLU A 564 7.69 -24.88 6.89
C GLU A 564 7.87 -25.11 8.39
N ASN A 565 7.16 -24.38 9.22
CA ASN A 565 7.29 -24.42 10.67
C ASN A 565 6.00 -24.80 11.41
N ARG A 566 5.15 -25.60 10.79
CA ARG A 566 3.96 -26.14 11.47
C ARG A 566 4.35 -26.80 12.79
N GLY A 567 3.82 -26.25 13.87
CA GLY A 567 4.15 -26.70 15.21
C GLY A 567 5.37 -26.03 15.84
N THR A 568 6.10 -25.17 15.14
CA THR A 568 7.23 -24.43 15.72
C THR A 568 6.74 -23.06 16.20
N ALA A 569 6.58 -22.92 17.51
CA ALA A 569 6.23 -21.68 18.16
C ALA A 569 7.50 -20.84 18.39
N SER A 570 8.12 -20.36 17.32
CA SER A 570 9.37 -19.59 17.37
C SER A 570 9.49 -18.59 16.23
N TYR A 571 10.28 -17.53 16.47
CA TYR A 571 10.63 -16.53 15.47
C TYR A 571 12.08 -16.05 15.69
N GLN A 572 12.92 -16.11 14.69
CA GLN A 572 14.26 -15.55 14.72
C GLN A 572 14.27 -14.18 14.04
N LEU A 573 14.83 -13.16 14.72
CA LEU A 573 15.08 -11.88 14.08
C LEU A 573 15.99 -12.07 12.87
N PRO A 574 15.59 -11.56 11.70
CA PRO A 574 16.27 -11.85 10.44
C PRO A 574 17.62 -11.14 10.32
N GLY A 575 17.83 -10.04 11.04
CA GLY A 575 19.05 -9.23 10.94
C GLY A 575 19.78 -9.03 12.25
N VAL A 576 21.08 -8.76 12.16
CA VAL A 576 21.90 -8.25 13.26
C VAL A 576 21.66 -6.75 13.34
N GLY A 577 21.53 -6.21 14.54
CA GLY A 577 21.50 -4.77 14.77
C GLY A 577 20.13 -4.11 14.77
N LEU A 578 19.07 -4.90 14.82
CA LEU A 578 17.75 -4.37 15.05
C LEU A 578 17.54 -3.92 16.51
N LEU A 579 18.19 -4.59 17.45
CA LEU A 579 18.04 -4.33 18.88
C LEU A 579 19.20 -3.49 19.43
N ASN A 580 18.87 -2.51 20.26
CA ASN A 580 19.83 -1.72 21.03
C ASN A 580 20.09 -2.41 22.39
N PRO A 581 21.36 -2.67 22.72
CA PRO A 581 21.73 -3.28 23.99
C PRO A 581 21.33 -2.43 25.17
N GLY A 582 20.73 -3.04 26.20
CA GLY A 582 20.30 -2.36 27.41
C GLY A 582 18.89 -1.77 27.33
N GLU A 583 18.35 -1.57 26.15
CA GLU A 583 16.97 -1.09 25.96
C GLU A 583 15.96 -2.19 26.26
N LYS A 584 14.74 -1.77 26.59
CA LYS A 584 13.63 -2.67 26.91
C LYS A 584 12.70 -2.79 25.71
N TYR A 585 12.44 -4.01 25.30
CA TYR A 585 11.57 -4.36 24.18
C TYR A 585 10.34 -5.10 24.66
N TYR A 586 9.28 -5.03 23.85
CA TYR A 586 8.00 -5.70 24.07
C TYR A 586 7.61 -6.48 22.82
N TRP A 587 7.11 -7.69 23.00
CA TRP A 587 6.66 -8.53 21.91
C TRP A 587 5.37 -9.25 22.26
N ARG A 588 4.58 -9.52 21.26
CA ARG A 588 3.36 -10.30 21.39
C ARG A 588 3.16 -11.19 20.20
N VAL A 589 2.32 -12.20 20.34
CA VAL A 589 2.04 -13.19 19.31
C VAL A 589 0.57 -13.57 19.35
N ARG A 590 -0.02 -13.86 18.19
CA ARG A 590 -1.33 -14.51 18.08
C ARG A 590 -1.24 -15.67 17.10
N ALA A 591 -2.14 -16.62 17.24
CA ALA A 591 -2.20 -17.80 16.41
C ALA A 591 -3.28 -17.67 15.33
N ARG A 592 -3.09 -18.33 14.21
CA ARG A 592 -4.09 -18.50 13.15
C ARG A 592 -4.41 -19.98 12.99
N SER A 593 -5.68 -20.33 12.86
CA SER A 593 -6.09 -21.71 12.64
C SER A 593 -5.87 -22.16 11.20
N GLU A 594 -5.98 -23.47 10.96
CA GLU A 594 -5.91 -24.05 9.62
C GLU A 594 -7.04 -23.56 8.71
N GLU A 595 -8.15 -23.14 9.28
CA GLU A 595 -9.28 -22.52 8.58
C GLU A 595 -9.08 -21.03 8.30
N GLY A 596 -7.97 -20.45 8.74
CA GLY A 596 -7.65 -19.04 8.49
C GLY A 596 -8.24 -18.05 9.50
N VAL A 597 -8.67 -18.51 10.68
CA VAL A 597 -9.24 -17.69 11.75
C VAL A 597 -8.15 -17.26 12.71
N TRP A 598 -8.05 -15.95 12.97
CA TRP A 598 -7.16 -15.39 13.98
C TRP A 598 -7.72 -15.56 15.39
N GLY A 599 -6.87 -16.06 16.27
CA GLY A 599 -7.11 -16.04 17.71
C GLY A 599 -6.73 -14.70 18.35
N PRO A 600 -6.99 -14.53 19.64
CA PRO A 600 -6.62 -13.31 20.34
C PRO A 600 -5.10 -13.19 20.55
N TRP A 601 -4.63 -11.95 20.68
CA TRP A 601 -3.25 -11.64 21.03
C TRP A 601 -2.88 -12.13 22.41
N SER A 602 -1.62 -12.55 22.58
CA SER A 602 -1.02 -12.65 23.91
C SER A 602 -0.92 -11.26 24.56
N LYS A 603 -0.67 -11.22 25.85
CA LYS A 603 -0.14 -10.00 26.49
C LYS A 603 1.19 -9.62 25.81
N ALA A 604 1.59 -8.37 25.94
CA ALA A 604 2.93 -7.95 25.58
C ALA A 604 3.93 -8.49 26.62
N PHE A 605 4.91 -9.29 26.17
CA PHE A 605 6.03 -9.78 27.00
C PHE A 605 7.19 -8.82 26.90
N ALA A 606 7.93 -8.60 27.97
CA ALA A 606 9.06 -7.68 27.99
C ALA A 606 10.39 -8.43 28.06
N PHE A 607 11.46 -7.86 27.46
CA PHE A 607 12.83 -8.33 27.63
C PHE A 607 13.83 -7.19 27.37
N SER A 608 15.12 -7.44 27.60
CA SER A 608 16.20 -6.56 27.17
C SER A 608 17.32 -7.38 26.50
N ALA A 609 17.97 -6.81 25.48
CA ALA A 609 19.09 -7.42 24.79
C ALA A 609 20.42 -7.15 25.53
N VAL A 610 21.27 -8.16 25.62
CA VAL A 610 22.64 -8.04 26.19
C VAL A 610 23.65 -8.25 25.06
N ALA A 611 24.27 -7.15 24.66
CA ALA A 611 25.31 -7.12 23.63
C ALA A 611 26.21 -5.90 23.89
N PRO A 612 27.34 -5.74 23.19
CA PRO A 612 28.16 -4.54 23.33
C PRO A 612 27.43 -3.31 22.77
N ALA A 613 27.81 -2.13 23.27
CA ALA A 613 27.29 -0.85 22.81
C ALA A 613 27.54 -0.67 21.32
N VAL A 614 26.55 -0.15 20.60
CA VAL A 614 26.66 0.16 19.15
C VAL A 614 27.67 1.29 18.96
N PRO A 615 28.70 1.12 18.11
CA PRO A 615 29.63 2.20 17.79
C PRO A 615 28.93 3.39 17.12
N VAL A 616 29.39 4.60 17.46
CA VAL A 616 28.82 5.85 16.94
C VAL A 616 29.92 6.74 16.38
N ASN A 617 29.53 7.80 15.64
CA ASN A 617 30.44 8.82 15.13
C ASN A 617 31.57 8.26 14.24
N VAL A 618 31.27 7.29 13.40
CA VAL A 618 32.26 6.74 12.47
C VAL A 618 32.68 7.80 11.50
N ASN A 619 34.01 8.07 11.48
CA ASN A 619 34.60 9.07 10.64
C ASN A 619 35.79 8.49 9.87
N ALA A 620 35.78 8.69 8.54
CA ALA A 620 36.84 8.24 7.66
C ALA A 620 37.52 9.44 6.99
N ARG A 621 38.88 9.47 6.98
CA ARG A 621 39.70 10.54 6.39
C ARG A 621 40.80 9.95 5.52
N PHE A 622 40.90 10.44 4.31
CA PHE A 622 42.03 10.13 3.43
C PHE A 622 43.20 11.11 3.65
N ASP A 623 44.36 10.56 3.90
CA ASP A 623 45.61 11.31 3.89
C ASP A 623 46.31 11.07 2.55
N SER A 624 46.35 12.11 1.74
CA SER A 624 46.98 12.07 0.42
C SER A 624 48.51 11.91 0.48
N ALA A 625 49.16 12.37 1.54
CA ALA A 625 50.63 12.29 1.67
C ALA A 625 51.10 10.87 1.99
N SER A 626 50.43 10.20 2.91
CA SER A 626 50.72 8.80 3.25
C SER A 626 49.92 7.78 2.41
N ARG A 627 48.92 8.27 1.66
CA ARG A 627 47.96 7.44 0.90
C ARG A 627 47.29 6.37 1.80
N THR A 628 46.80 6.79 2.93
CA THR A 628 46.12 5.93 3.91
C THR A 628 44.75 6.49 4.25
N VAL A 629 43.85 5.63 4.70
CA VAL A 629 42.56 6.00 5.25
C VAL A 629 42.62 5.83 6.76
N ALA A 630 42.47 6.91 7.50
CA ALA A 630 42.25 6.88 8.94
C ALA A 630 40.77 6.73 9.23
N LEU A 631 40.43 5.67 9.95
CA LEU A 631 39.06 5.38 10.42
C LEU A 631 39.03 5.51 11.94
N ALA A 632 38.04 6.24 12.45
CA ALA A 632 37.85 6.42 13.90
C ALA A 632 36.34 6.38 14.23
N TRP A 633 36.02 5.98 15.45
CA TRP A 633 34.66 5.92 15.98
C TRP A 633 34.65 6.07 17.50
N ASP A 634 33.46 6.29 18.08
CA ASP A 634 33.28 6.33 19.52
C ASP A 634 32.51 5.07 19.97
N THR A 635 32.71 4.70 21.22
CA THR A 635 31.86 3.69 21.86
C THR A 635 30.53 4.32 22.20
N GLY A 636 29.42 3.70 21.76
CA GLY A 636 28.06 4.13 22.13
C GLY A 636 27.76 3.93 23.61
N SER A 637 26.56 4.29 24.02
CA SER A 637 26.07 4.11 25.38
C SER A 637 25.25 2.82 25.50
N GLY A 638 25.17 2.31 26.72
CA GLY A 638 24.44 1.06 27.02
C GLY A 638 25.21 -0.18 26.54
N GLY A 639 24.94 -1.33 27.05
CA GLY A 639 25.58 -2.58 26.66
C GLY A 639 26.90 -2.90 27.34
N SER A 640 27.47 -4.07 26.99
CA SER A 640 28.76 -4.56 27.49
C SER A 640 29.95 -3.89 26.84
N SER A 641 31.12 -3.95 27.48
CA SER A 641 32.34 -3.35 26.95
C SER A 641 32.86 -4.14 25.75
N PRO A 642 33.15 -3.48 24.60
CA PRO A 642 33.78 -4.13 23.48
C PRO A 642 35.20 -4.59 23.76
N VAL A 643 35.61 -5.76 23.25
CA VAL A 643 37.01 -6.24 23.27
C VAL A 643 37.66 -6.15 21.90
N ARG A 644 36.88 -6.06 20.83
CA ARG A 644 37.32 -5.85 19.45
C ARG A 644 36.20 -5.28 18.62
N TYR A 645 36.51 -4.88 17.39
CA TYR A 645 35.55 -4.39 16.42
C TYR A 645 35.71 -5.07 15.07
N ARG A 646 34.59 -5.21 14.35
CA ARG A 646 34.51 -5.64 12.96
C ARG A 646 34.30 -4.41 12.08
N ILE A 647 35.13 -4.27 11.06
CA ILE A 647 35.07 -3.14 10.12
C ILE A 647 34.49 -3.65 8.81
N TYR A 648 33.38 -3.09 8.42
CA TYR A 648 32.73 -3.36 7.16
C TYR A 648 32.89 -2.15 6.23
N GLY A 649 32.98 -2.40 4.92
CA GLY A 649 33.10 -1.32 3.94
C GLY A 649 32.56 -1.70 2.56
N SER A 650 31.96 -0.73 1.91
CA SER A 650 31.39 -0.87 0.57
C SER A 650 31.61 0.37 -0.26
N ALA A 651 31.53 0.23 -1.57
CA ALA A 651 31.41 1.36 -2.50
C ALA A 651 29.94 1.79 -2.69
N GLU A 652 29.00 1.04 -2.15
CA GLU A 652 27.56 1.32 -2.16
C GLU A 652 27.14 2.13 -0.93
N ARG A 653 26.42 3.24 -1.13
CA ARG A 653 25.80 4.01 -0.05
C ARG A 653 24.66 3.19 0.57
N GLY A 654 24.56 3.20 1.89
CA GLY A 654 23.51 2.48 2.60
C GLY A 654 23.64 0.96 2.55
N PHE A 655 24.85 0.44 2.39
CA PHE A 655 25.09 -0.99 2.34
C PHE A 655 24.74 -1.71 3.65
N THR A 656 24.30 -2.96 3.53
CA THR A 656 24.08 -3.87 4.66
C THR A 656 25.38 -4.60 5.02
N PRO A 657 25.88 -4.54 6.27
CA PRO A 657 27.06 -5.31 6.69
C PRO A 657 26.78 -6.82 6.67
N HIS A 658 27.65 -7.58 6.02
CA HIS A 658 27.57 -9.04 6.00
C HIS A 658 28.94 -9.68 5.81
N ASP A 659 29.13 -10.85 6.38
CA ASP A 659 30.38 -11.62 6.32
C ASP A 659 30.24 -12.90 5.47
N THR A 660 29.05 -13.22 4.99
CA THR A 660 28.74 -14.35 4.10
C THR A 660 28.12 -13.84 2.79
N PRO A 661 28.44 -14.45 1.63
CA PRO A 661 27.82 -14.04 0.37
C PRO A 661 26.32 -14.33 0.37
N TYR A 662 25.56 -13.47 -0.28
CA TYR A 662 24.15 -13.71 -0.62
C TYR A 662 23.88 -13.32 -2.08
N THR A 663 22.75 -13.69 -2.61
CA THR A 663 22.31 -13.27 -3.95
C THR A 663 21.07 -12.39 -3.84
N TYR A 664 20.97 -11.41 -4.72
CA TYR A 664 19.78 -10.57 -4.86
C TYR A 664 19.34 -10.50 -6.32
N ASP A 665 18.08 -10.23 -6.55
CA ASP A 665 17.55 -10.02 -7.89
C ASP A 665 17.80 -8.57 -8.32
N ALA A 666 18.55 -8.39 -9.38
CA ALA A 666 18.84 -7.09 -9.97
C ALA A 666 17.89 -6.74 -11.15
N GLY A 667 16.70 -7.30 -11.17
CA GLY A 667 15.70 -7.05 -12.20
C GLY A 667 16.13 -7.53 -13.60
N ALA A 668 16.20 -6.61 -14.56
CA ALA A 668 16.62 -6.93 -15.94
C ALA A 668 18.03 -7.54 -16.02
N ASP A 669 18.88 -7.28 -15.04
CA ASP A 669 20.24 -7.83 -14.96
C ASP A 669 20.29 -9.23 -14.32
N GLY A 670 19.15 -9.75 -13.86
CA GLY A 670 19.01 -11.06 -13.24
C GLY A 670 19.67 -11.16 -11.86
N MET A 671 19.83 -12.38 -11.38
CA MET A 671 20.41 -12.66 -10.08
C MET A 671 21.88 -12.26 -9.99
N LYS A 672 22.23 -11.43 -9.01
CA LYS A 672 23.60 -10.98 -8.76
C LYS A 672 24.10 -11.38 -7.38
N PRO A 673 25.39 -11.77 -7.25
CA PRO A 673 25.96 -12.04 -5.95
C PRO A 673 26.36 -10.75 -5.23
N ALA A 674 26.01 -10.62 -3.95
CA ALA A 674 26.60 -9.67 -3.02
C ALA A 674 27.76 -10.38 -2.28
N LEU A 675 28.97 -9.91 -2.50
CA LEU A 675 30.14 -10.45 -1.85
C LEU A 675 30.27 -9.95 -0.40
N PRO A 676 30.90 -10.74 0.52
CA PRO A 676 31.14 -10.27 1.86
C PRO A 676 31.84 -8.91 1.88
N ASN A 677 31.40 -8.04 2.77
CA ASN A 677 31.97 -6.69 2.90
C ASN A 677 32.69 -6.45 4.24
N LEU A 678 32.90 -7.51 5.02
CA LEU A 678 33.81 -7.50 6.16
C LEU A 678 35.25 -7.27 5.66
N LEU A 679 35.88 -6.17 6.06
CA LEU A 679 37.24 -5.82 5.68
C LEU A 679 38.27 -6.41 6.64
N MET A 680 38.03 -6.27 7.95
CA MET A 680 38.92 -6.76 8.97
C MET A 680 38.30 -6.74 10.38
N GLU A 681 38.93 -7.43 11.32
CA GLU A 681 38.71 -7.26 12.76
C GLU A 681 39.87 -6.51 13.40
N THR A 682 39.57 -5.67 14.41
CA THR A 682 40.62 -5.04 15.20
C THR A 682 41.26 -6.06 16.16
N PRO A 683 42.57 -5.99 16.44
CA PRO A 683 43.21 -6.93 17.39
C PRO A 683 42.86 -6.66 18.85
N GLY A 684 42.12 -5.59 19.13
CA GLY A 684 41.71 -5.18 20.48
C GLY A 684 40.70 -4.04 20.47
N PRO A 685 40.42 -3.40 21.58
CA PRO A 685 39.38 -2.38 21.75
C PRO A 685 39.76 -0.99 21.22
N ALA A 686 40.81 -0.87 20.41
CA ALA A 686 41.20 0.40 19.80
C ALA A 686 40.07 0.97 18.92
N ARG A 687 39.74 2.24 19.06
CA ARG A 687 38.65 2.96 18.37
C ARG A 687 39.14 3.79 17.19
N SER A 688 40.31 3.51 16.71
CA SER A 688 40.85 4.09 15.48
C SER A 688 41.88 3.16 14.87
N LEU A 689 41.98 3.20 13.55
CA LEU A 689 42.97 2.45 12.81
C LEU A 689 43.29 3.14 11.48
N THR A 690 44.40 2.74 10.88
CA THR A 690 44.75 3.14 9.53
C THR A 690 44.56 1.96 8.60
N LEU A 691 43.73 2.14 7.59
CA LEU A 691 43.43 1.14 6.59
C LEU A 691 44.44 1.22 5.45
N PRO A 692 45.02 0.08 5.03
CA PRO A 692 45.75 0.03 3.77
C PRO A 692 44.86 0.29 2.56
N THR A 693 45.44 0.74 1.45
CA THR A 693 44.67 1.16 0.27
C THR A 693 43.85 0.06 -0.41
N ASP A 694 44.19 -1.19 -0.23
CA ASP A 694 43.44 -2.34 -0.72
C ASP A 694 42.11 -2.60 0.06
N LEU A 695 42.04 -2.13 1.30
CA LEU A 695 40.83 -2.15 2.13
C LEU A 695 40.05 -0.83 2.09
N TRP A 696 40.44 0.10 1.24
CA TRP A 696 39.70 1.35 1.08
C TRP A 696 38.34 1.17 0.40
N ARG A 697 37.36 1.87 0.97
CA ARG A 697 35.99 1.92 0.44
C ARG A 697 35.42 3.32 0.57
N ALA A 698 34.32 3.59 -0.13
CA ALA A 698 33.62 4.86 -0.05
C ALA A 698 32.83 5.01 1.27
N TYR A 699 32.37 3.90 1.84
CA TYR A 699 31.49 3.88 3.01
C TYR A 699 31.92 2.80 4.00
N TYR A 700 31.81 3.08 5.30
CA TYR A 700 32.22 2.17 6.37
C TYR A 700 31.13 2.03 7.43
N ARG A 701 31.06 0.85 8.06
CA ARG A 701 30.33 0.59 9.30
C ARG A 701 31.21 -0.20 10.26
N VAL A 702 30.95 -0.01 11.54
CA VAL A 702 31.67 -0.67 12.61
C VAL A 702 30.68 -1.44 13.49
N VAL A 703 31.01 -2.70 13.78
CA VAL A 703 30.27 -3.55 14.71
C VAL A 703 31.20 -3.85 15.89
N ALA A 704 30.71 -3.68 17.11
CA ALA A 704 31.45 -4.02 18.33
C ALA A 704 31.25 -5.50 18.70
N VAL A 705 32.29 -6.12 19.26
CA VAL A 705 32.25 -7.53 19.75
C VAL A 705 32.78 -7.56 21.19
N ASP A 706 32.02 -8.20 22.08
CA ASP A 706 32.41 -8.34 23.50
C ASP A 706 33.21 -9.62 23.79
N SER A 707 33.56 -9.83 25.07
CA SER A 707 34.35 -11.00 25.51
C SER A 707 33.63 -12.34 25.36
N GLU A 708 32.31 -12.33 25.22
CA GLU A 708 31.50 -13.54 24.98
C GLU A 708 31.26 -13.77 23.48
N GLY A 709 31.80 -12.91 22.61
CA GLY A 709 31.62 -12.99 21.16
C GLY A 709 30.29 -12.45 20.67
N ARG A 710 29.50 -11.78 21.52
CA ARG A 710 28.26 -11.15 21.11
C ARG A 710 28.54 -9.90 20.31
N GLU A 711 27.75 -9.63 19.30
CA GLU A 711 27.87 -8.50 18.40
C GLU A 711 26.86 -7.41 18.71
N SER A 712 27.26 -6.15 18.55
CA SER A 712 26.34 -5.03 18.53
C SER A 712 25.60 -4.94 17.19
N GLY A 713 24.64 -4.03 17.09
CA GLY A 713 24.24 -3.50 15.80
C GLY A 713 25.37 -2.77 15.08
N PRO A 714 25.26 -2.62 13.74
CA PRO A 714 26.20 -1.78 13.00
C PRO A 714 26.02 -0.31 13.37
N SER A 715 27.12 0.43 13.32
CA SER A 715 27.09 1.87 13.43
C SER A 715 26.33 2.55 12.29
N GLY A 716 26.00 3.80 12.44
CA GLY A 716 25.71 4.68 11.32
C GLY A 716 26.85 4.65 10.30
N GLN A 717 26.54 5.03 9.05
CA GLN A 717 27.51 5.04 7.96
C GLN A 717 28.56 6.13 8.15
N GLY A 718 29.82 5.77 7.98
CA GLY A 718 30.92 6.72 7.87
C GLY A 718 31.31 6.90 6.41
N ASP A 719 31.28 8.13 5.90
CA ASP A 719 31.45 8.44 4.49
C ASP A 719 32.88 8.91 4.18
N LEU A 720 33.46 8.32 3.16
CA LEU A 720 34.72 8.77 2.63
C LEU A 720 34.67 9.15 1.14
N VAL A 721 33.55 9.13 0.51
CA VAL A 721 33.42 9.34 -0.95
C VAL A 721 34.56 10.17 -1.55
N HIS A 722 35.56 9.49 -2.11
CA HIS A 722 36.81 10.08 -2.59
C HIS A 722 37.38 9.20 -3.70
N PRO A 723 37.59 9.69 -4.91
CA PRO A 723 38.22 8.89 -5.96
C PRO A 723 39.66 8.60 -5.56
N LEU A 724 40.08 7.33 -5.61
CA LEU A 724 41.42 6.90 -5.28
C LEU A 724 42.03 6.11 -6.43
N ILE A 725 43.14 6.53 -7.00
CA ILE A 725 43.83 5.81 -8.06
C ILE A 725 44.48 4.55 -7.47
N LEU A 726 44.01 3.38 -7.91
CA LEU A 726 44.45 2.06 -7.46
C LEU A 726 45.60 1.51 -8.32
N SER A 727 45.78 1.99 -9.56
CA SER A 727 46.85 1.59 -10.45
C SER A 727 48.22 1.93 -9.81
N LYS A 728 49.01 0.87 -9.54
CA LYS A 728 50.37 1.01 -8.91
C LYS A 728 51.48 1.08 -9.94
N SER A 729 51.23 0.69 -11.17
CA SER A 729 52.16 0.67 -12.28
C SER A 729 51.46 0.69 -13.62
N LEU A 730 52.15 1.08 -14.66
CA LEU A 730 51.64 1.00 -16.04
C LEU A 730 52.35 -0.17 -16.75
N PRO A 731 51.59 -0.93 -17.62
CA PRO A 731 52.23 -1.92 -18.49
C PRO A 731 53.33 -1.30 -19.34
N ALA A 732 54.37 -2.07 -19.63
CA ALA A 732 55.46 -1.59 -20.50
C ALA A 732 54.94 -1.35 -21.92
N ALA A 733 55.36 -0.28 -22.56
CA ALA A 733 54.98 0.13 -23.92
C ALA A 733 56.10 -0.11 -24.93
N LYS A 734 55.75 -0.12 -26.20
CA LYS A 734 56.69 -0.25 -27.33
C LYS A 734 56.54 0.97 -28.25
N ALA A 735 57.63 1.53 -28.68
CA ALA A 735 57.62 2.52 -29.76
C ALA A 735 57.13 1.92 -31.07
N SER A 736 56.59 2.73 -31.95
CA SER A 736 55.91 2.32 -33.21
C SER A 736 54.76 1.33 -33.01
N ALA A 737 54.07 1.39 -31.88
CA ALA A 737 52.96 0.52 -31.59
C ALA A 737 51.83 1.29 -30.91
N PHE A 738 50.63 0.77 -31.01
CA PHE A 738 49.49 1.24 -30.23
C PHE A 738 49.59 0.72 -28.79
N TYR A 739 49.40 1.65 -27.86
CA TYR A 739 49.35 1.34 -26.46
C TYR A 739 47.94 1.65 -25.89
N GLN A 740 47.45 0.80 -25.01
CA GLN A 740 46.22 1.01 -24.32
C GLN A 740 46.28 0.37 -22.93
N THR A 741 45.89 1.12 -21.94
CA THR A 741 45.64 0.61 -20.58
C THR A 741 44.54 1.46 -19.94
N ARG A 742 43.90 0.97 -18.90
CA ARG A 742 42.94 1.73 -18.11
C ARG A 742 43.57 2.06 -16.76
N ILE A 743 43.28 3.24 -16.25
CA ILE A 743 43.60 3.62 -14.88
C ILE A 743 42.48 3.13 -13.97
N ASP A 744 42.81 2.24 -13.04
CA ASP A 744 41.90 1.74 -12.06
C ASP A 744 41.71 2.76 -10.95
N VAL A 745 40.47 3.08 -10.66
CA VAL A 745 40.09 4.03 -9.63
C VAL A 745 39.03 3.37 -8.75
N SER A 746 39.20 3.49 -7.45
CA SER A 746 38.16 3.18 -6.50
C SER A 746 37.24 4.40 -6.43
N ALA A 747 35.98 4.15 -6.63
CA ALA A 747 34.93 5.15 -6.68
C ALA A 747 33.67 4.60 -6.08
N SER A 748 32.77 5.48 -5.63
CA SER A 748 31.45 5.06 -5.22
C SER A 748 30.70 4.49 -6.42
N ILE A 749 30.17 3.29 -6.30
CA ILE A 749 29.29 2.70 -7.32
C ILE A 749 27.89 3.30 -7.27
N GLY A 750 27.60 4.07 -6.22
CA GLY A 750 26.35 4.80 -6.06
C GLY A 750 25.28 4.05 -5.33
N ASP A 751 24.08 4.39 -5.69
CA ASP A 751 22.88 3.91 -5.03
C ASP A 751 22.20 2.84 -5.87
N LEU A 752 21.63 1.85 -5.22
CA LEU A 752 20.61 1.01 -5.84
C LEU A 752 19.41 1.89 -6.16
N VAL A 753 18.93 1.81 -7.37
CA VAL A 753 17.71 2.51 -7.80
C VAL A 753 16.77 1.54 -8.47
N SER A 754 15.49 1.67 -8.18
CA SER A 754 14.44 1.12 -9.02
C SER A 754 14.35 1.95 -10.29
N THR A 755 14.39 1.32 -11.45
CA THR A 755 14.12 2.02 -12.70
C THR A 755 12.66 1.91 -13.01
N ASP A 756 12.09 3.08 -13.29
CA ASP A 756 10.70 3.19 -13.71
C ASP A 756 10.31 2.22 -14.80
N PHE A 757 9.07 1.88 -14.76
CA PHE A 757 8.26 1.10 -15.63
C PHE A 757 8.10 1.67 -17.05
N PRO A 758 9.05 1.75 -17.94
CA PRO A 758 8.72 2.27 -19.25
C PRO A 758 7.78 1.34 -20.01
N ASN A 759 7.47 0.14 -19.54
CA ASN A 759 6.65 -0.80 -20.29
C ASN A 759 5.90 -1.84 -19.42
N GLY A 760 5.55 -1.53 -18.15
CA GLY A 760 4.88 -2.49 -17.29
C GLY A 760 5.73 -3.73 -16.93
N GLN A 761 7.03 -3.58 -17.00
CA GLN A 761 7.98 -4.59 -16.54
C GLN A 761 8.19 -4.46 -15.02
N PRO A 762 8.43 -5.55 -14.32
CA PRO A 762 8.75 -5.49 -12.90
C PRO A 762 9.98 -4.62 -12.64
N TYR A 763 10.10 -4.08 -11.45
CA TYR A 763 11.16 -3.21 -11.01
C TYR A 763 12.54 -3.70 -11.44
N ASN A 764 13.23 -2.87 -12.21
CA ASN A 764 14.62 -3.11 -12.55
C ASN A 764 15.50 -2.43 -11.51
N ILE A 765 16.15 -3.21 -10.65
CA ILE A 765 17.12 -2.70 -9.69
C ILE A 765 18.46 -2.58 -10.38
N LYS A 766 19.06 -1.41 -10.35
CA LYS A 766 20.40 -1.17 -10.87
C LYS A 766 21.12 -0.13 -10.03
N PHE A 767 22.44 -0.12 -10.11
CA PHE A 767 23.23 0.95 -9.54
C PHE A 767 23.17 2.20 -10.40
N ARG A 768 22.87 3.34 -9.80
CA ARG A 768 23.09 4.64 -10.41
C ARG A 768 24.56 5.00 -10.20
N ASN A 769 25.26 5.34 -11.27
CA ASN A 769 26.63 5.85 -11.15
C ASN A 769 26.64 7.10 -10.28
N ALA A 770 27.24 7.00 -9.10
CA ALA A 770 27.34 8.11 -8.19
C ALA A 770 28.51 9.05 -8.56
N ASP A 771 29.48 8.53 -9.30
CA ASP A 771 30.72 9.25 -9.59
C ASP A 771 30.74 9.74 -11.04
N ASP A 772 30.85 11.03 -11.20
CA ASP A 772 31.16 11.68 -12.48
C ASP A 772 32.67 12.02 -12.52
N LEU A 773 33.45 11.02 -12.87
CA LEU A 773 34.92 11.12 -12.81
C LEU A 773 35.50 11.83 -14.05
N VAL A 774 36.49 12.67 -13.83
CA VAL A 774 37.29 13.33 -14.85
C VAL A 774 38.76 12.98 -14.66
N PHE A 775 39.35 12.47 -15.74
CA PHE A 775 40.76 12.08 -15.78
C PHE A 775 41.61 13.07 -16.55
N GLU A 776 42.78 13.31 -16.02
CA GLU A 776 43.82 14.16 -16.64
C GLU A 776 45.17 13.45 -16.56
N VAL A 777 46.03 13.64 -17.57
CA VAL A 777 47.41 13.16 -17.55
C VAL A 777 48.35 14.23 -18.04
N THR A 778 49.49 14.36 -17.37
CA THR A 778 50.62 15.18 -17.84
C THR A 778 51.87 14.34 -17.85
N GLY A 779 52.89 14.76 -18.58
CA GLY A 779 54.14 14.02 -18.70
C GLY A 779 54.10 12.81 -19.65
N ALA A 780 52.96 12.60 -20.37
CA ALA A 780 52.81 11.50 -21.30
C ALA A 780 53.66 11.70 -22.57
N PRO A 781 54.23 10.62 -23.16
CA PRO A 781 54.93 10.72 -24.45
C PRO A 781 54.00 11.17 -25.55
N GLN A 782 54.60 11.76 -26.62
CA GLN A 782 53.81 12.16 -27.81
C GLN A 782 53.00 11.01 -28.36
N GLY A 783 51.70 11.27 -28.64
CA GLY A 783 50.74 10.31 -29.17
C GLY A 783 49.97 9.53 -28.11
N LEU A 784 50.27 9.69 -26.80
CA LEU A 784 49.52 9.06 -25.70
C LEU A 784 48.64 10.08 -25.01
N THR A 785 47.36 9.78 -24.88
CA THR A 785 46.34 10.61 -24.21
C THR A 785 45.47 9.77 -23.29
N ILE A 786 44.86 10.40 -22.29
CA ILE A 786 43.86 9.77 -21.45
C ILE A 786 42.48 10.23 -21.86
N SER A 787 41.57 9.27 -21.97
CA SER A 787 40.14 9.60 -22.12
C SER A 787 39.66 10.25 -20.83
N ARG A 788 39.10 11.45 -20.96
CA ARG A 788 38.68 12.28 -19.83
C ARG A 788 37.59 11.62 -18.97
N ASP A 789 36.73 10.87 -19.61
CA ASP A 789 35.54 10.29 -18.95
C ASP A 789 35.72 8.82 -18.55
N THR A 790 36.62 8.08 -19.22
CA THR A 790 36.77 6.64 -19.00
C THR A 790 38.09 6.23 -18.32
N GLY A 791 39.05 7.16 -18.22
CA GLY A 791 40.36 6.86 -17.65
C GLY A 791 41.19 5.90 -18.51
N VAL A 792 40.79 5.67 -19.79
CA VAL A 792 41.58 4.87 -20.72
C VAL A 792 42.74 5.72 -21.25
N LEU A 793 43.94 5.29 -20.94
CA LEU A 793 45.18 5.85 -21.45
C LEU A 793 45.54 5.10 -22.72
N ALA A 794 45.46 5.78 -23.87
CA ALA A 794 45.62 5.12 -25.15
C ALA A 794 46.25 6.04 -26.20
N GLY A 795 46.91 5.45 -27.19
CA GLY A 795 47.43 6.15 -28.35
C GLY A 795 48.52 5.40 -29.08
N TYR A 796 48.87 5.87 -30.29
CA TYR A 796 50.00 5.35 -31.07
C TYR A 796 51.28 6.07 -30.68
N LEU A 797 52.24 5.30 -30.20
CA LEU A 797 53.55 5.82 -29.79
C LEU A 797 54.51 5.87 -31.01
N PRO A 798 54.97 7.02 -31.45
CA PRO A 798 55.90 7.11 -32.55
C PRO A 798 57.27 6.48 -32.19
N ALA A 799 58.08 6.23 -33.24
CA ALA A 799 59.41 5.64 -33.06
C ALA A 799 60.31 6.48 -32.12
N THR A 800 60.09 7.78 -32.07
CA THR A 800 60.81 8.76 -31.22
C THR A 800 60.34 8.71 -29.76
N ALA A 801 59.32 7.98 -29.41
CA ALA A 801 58.79 7.90 -28.06
C ALA A 801 59.51 6.87 -27.17
N ALA A 802 60.56 6.20 -27.66
CA ALA A 802 61.36 5.33 -26.81
C ALA A 802 62.02 6.11 -25.66
N GLY A 803 61.82 5.69 -24.40
CA GLY A 803 62.32 6.39 -23.23
C GLY A 803 61.59 6.00 -21.93
N LYS A 804 61.97 6.71 -20.86
CA LYS A 804 61.28 6.59 -19.57
C LYS A 804 60.50 7.88 -19.32
N TYR A 805 59.26 7.76 -18.90
CA TYR A 805 58.36 8.87 -18.62
C TYR A 805 57.77 8.74 -17.23
N GLU A 806 57.51 9.84 -16.59
CA GLU A 806 56.77 9.95 -15.33
C GLU A 806 55.42 10.59 -15.66
N LEU A 807 54.38 9.79 -15.65
CA LEU A 807 53.02 10.24 -15.97
C LEU A 807 52.33 10.68 -14.68
N ALA A 808 52.09 11.99 -14.53
CA ALA A 808 51.22 12.48 -13.47
C ALA A 808 49.76 12.34 -13.90
N ILE A 809 49.05 11.41 -13.27
CA ILE A 809 47.64 11.07 -13.53
C ILE A 809 46.82 11.64 -12.40
N LYS A 810 45.78 12.38 -12.74
CA LYS A 810 44.84 12.97 -11.79
C LYS A 810 43.42 12.51 -12.10
N VAL A 811 42.64 12.23 -11.08
CA VAL A 811 41.22 11.99 -11.14
C VAL A 811 40.46 12.99 -10.26
N THR A 812 39.35 13.49 -10.75
CA THR A 812 38.46 14.41 -10.03
C THR A 812 37.05 13.87 -10.09
N ASP A 813 36.38 13.75 -8.94
CA ASP A 813 34.94 13.56 -8.86
C ASP A 813 34.25 14.93 -8.99
N LYS A 814 33.50 15.16 -10.08
CA LYS A 814 32.82 16.43 -10.33
C LYS A 814 31.75 16.75 -9.29
N ARG A 815 31.13 15.74 -8.74
CA ARG A 815 30.02 15.90 -7.77
C ARG A 815 30.56 16.43 -6.42
N THR A 816 31.65 15.89 -5.94
CA THR A 816 32.23 16.26 -4.64
C THR A 816 33.39 17.26 -4.73
N GLY A 817 33.97 17.44 -5.92
CA GLY A 817 35.16 18.20 -6.14
C GLY A 817 36.44 17.57 -5.58
N LYS A 818 36.35 16.36 -4.99
CA LYS A 818 37.49 15.64 -4.42
C LYS A 818 38.39 15.08 -5.52
N GLN A 819 39.70 15.01 -5.24
CA GLN A 819 40.70 14.64 -6.23
C GLN A 819 41.72 13.68 -5.65
N ASP A 820 42.26 12.80 -6.50
CA ASP A 820 43.46 12.05 -6.22
C ASP A 820 44.45 12.17 -7.39
N ALA A 821 45.76 12.10 -7.09
CA ALA A 821 46.81 12.19 -8.09
C ALA A 821 47.94 11.23 -7.75
N VAL A 822 48.46 10.58 -8.77
CA VAL A 822 49.64 9.70 -8.66
C VAL A 822 50.62 9.98 -9.80
N THR A 823 51.88 9.72 -9.56
CA THR A 823 52.90 9.69 -10.65
C THR A 823 53.30 8.25 -10.89
N LEU A 824 53.07 7.77 -12.13
CA LEU A 824 53.38 6.40 -12.51
C LEU A 824 54.44 6.37 -13.59
N PRO A 825 55.51 5.55 -13.44
CA PRO A 825 56.51 5.41 -14.45
C PRO A 825 56.03 4.61 -15.64
N LEU A 826 56.27 5.07 -16.85
CA LEU A 826 56.08 4.37 -18.13
C LEU A 826 57.41 4.19 -18.83
N THR A 827 57.78 2.94 -19.11
CA THR A 827 58.94 2.63 -19.94
C THR A 827 58.45 2.25 -21.36
N VAL A 828 58.91 3.00 -22.36
CA VAL A 828 58.69 2.74 -23.80
C VAL A 828 59.99 2.16 -24.39
N SER A 829 59.95 0.90 -24.73
CA SER A 829 61.09 0.22 -25.36
C SER A 829 61.22 0.60 -26.83
N SER A 830 62.46 0.72 -27.31
CA SER A 830 62.72 0.90 -28.75
C SER A 830 62.35 -0.35 -29.56
N VAL A 831 61.90 -0.18 -30.79
CA VAL A 831 61.81 -1.31 -31.76
C VAL A 831 63.19 -1.78 -32.04
N GLY A 832 63.58 -2.99 -31.69
CA GLY A 832 64.86 -3.59 -32.04
C GLY A 832 65.04 -3.51 -33.57
N ARG A 833 66.12 -2.93 -34.04
CA ARG A 833 66.48 -3.10 -35.45
C ARG A 833 66.63 -4.62 -35.71
N ARG A 834 65.72 -5.16 -36.55
CA ARG A 834 66.00 -6.47 -37.18
C ARG A 834 67.09 -6.35 -38.15
#